data_f60980663b1c595cb6b78f9b054024d4
#
_entry.id   f60980663b1c595cb6b78f9b054024d4
#
_cell.length_a   1.000
_cell.length_b   1.000
_cell.length_c   1.000
_cell.angle_alpha   90.00
_cell.angle_beta   90.00
_cell.angle_gamma   90.00
#
_symmetry.space_group_name_H-M   'P 1'
#
loop_
_entity.id
_entity.type
_entity.pdbx_description
1 polymer ?
#
loop_
_entity_poly.entity_id
_entity_poly.type
_entity_poly.pdbx_seq_one_letter_code
_entity_poly.pdbx_strand_id
1 'polypeptide(L)'
;IYEGFDLSHSRRIGNFDVSGGINLFTDEGYRQQGYNKRFRMGGSLTYHQPDMGMKLLNYGFNVDFLSNQYGDFFIWRSPTEVYKPSPFTNMGREENNFHIDPFINYVNPENGTSHKIKGRFYYSADNIVRPTQGTSITDILGNMGTDAKTIQNIAGGDYSSLYPALVGIGSGLVNGNLEDAMNGVFTSLGNIFPNATTADYCDLISWVMDNGVPSDLGGLANGQLPSDLIPWLSNVINPSRNTPKTQTDKNFDYYLDYQFNKKWEGGAQITTGVTLEHIRYDSAVMDEVYKSDNVAAFLQYDQRFWDRLSVSAGVRAEYYRVNNHHREAETKIFGTKVPFRPVFRAGLNYQLADYSFIRASFGQGYRNPSINEKYLRKDIGGVGVYPNLDIKPEKGFNAELGIKQGYKVGNFQGFVDVAGFYTQYKDMIEFQFGLFNNANYTMINSIGDAFQMLTDGKGFGIGAQFHNVSKAQIYGVEISTNGVYNFNKNTKLFYNLGYVYTEPRDADYQERNAVEGLYTDPLQMKEKSNTGKYLKYRPKHSFKATVDFQWKRINVGANVAWKSKILAVDYLMLDEREKQQKDLMDYVRGILFGYSKGETLATYWKKHNTDYATVDVRFGVKATKEVAFQFMVNNLLNKEYSNRPMAVAAPRTFVLKMDVTF
;
A
#
# COMPACT_ATOMS: atom_id res chain seq x y z
N ILE A 1 6.48 6.61 -22.50
CA ILE A 1 7.17 5.45 -23.13
C ILE A 1 7.73 4.62 -21.98
N TYR A 2 7.67 3.30 -22.11
CA TYR A 2 8.43 2.42 -21.23
C TYR A 2 9.23 1.40 -22.05
N GLU A 3 10.38 1.04 -21.55
CA GLU A 3 11.31 0.12 -22.17
C GLU A 3 11.84 -0.86 -21.11
N GLY A 4 12.01 -2.11 -21.50
CA GLY A 4 12.54 -3.14 -20.62
C GLY A 4 13.45 -4.09 -21.38
N PHE A 5 14.52 -4.50 -20.70
CA PHE A 5 15.45 -5.51 -21.19
C PHE A 5 15.74 -6.51 -20.08
N ASP A 6 15.57 -7.79 -20.41
CA ASP A 6 15.87 -8.91 -19.51
C ASP A 6 16.88 -9.84 -20.19
N LEU A 7 17.97 -10.15 -19.49
CA LEU A 7 18.93 -11.17 -19.88
C LEU A 7 19.12 -12.15 -18.74
N SER A 8 19.00 -13.43 -19.00
CA SER A 8 19.28 -14.45 -18.01
C SER A 8 19.93 -15.67 -18.64
N HIS A 9 20.83 -16.30 -17.90
CA HIS A 9 21.48 -17.54 -18.29
C HIS A 9 21.56 -18.49 -17.09
N SER A 10 21.39 -19.78 -17.36
CA SER A 10 21.62 -20.82 -16.36
C SER A 10 22.32 -22.00 -16.99
N ARG A 11 23.27 -22.58 -16.25
CA ARG A 11 24.06 -23.72 -16.73
C ARG A 11 24.52 -24.60 -15.58
N ARG A 12 24.53 -25.91 -15.82
CA ARG A 12 25.23 -26.86 -14.95
C ARG A 12 26.68 -27.04 -15.43
N ILE A 13 27.63 -26.88 -14.50
CA ILE A 13 29.06 -27.05 -14.71
C ILE A 13 29.56 -28.05 -13.67
N GLY A 14 29.74 -29.33 -14.07
CA GLY A 14 30.03 -30.40 -13.14
C GLY A 14 28.91 -30.52 -12.09
N ASN A 15 29.27 -30.37 -10.82
CA ASN A 15 28.35 -30.45 -9.69
C ASN A 15 27.73 -29.07 -9.31
N PHE A 16 28.02 -28.02 -10.06
CA PHE A 16 27.51 -26.69 -9.81
C PHE A 16 26.38 -26.33 -10.75
N ASP A 17 25.26 -25.87 -10.21
CA ASP A 17 24.27 -25.11 -10.96
C ASP A 17 24.55 -23.64 -10.75
N VAL A 18 24.74 -22.91 -11.86
CA VAL A 18 25.00 -21.48 -11.88
C VAL A 18 23.89 -20.79 -12.68
N SER A 19 23.29 -19.77 -12.12
CA SER A 19 22.37 -18.91 -12.86
C SER A 19 22.63 -17.45 -12.55
N GLY A 20 22.34 -16.58 -13.51
CA GLY A 20 22.43 -15.16 -13.33
C GLY A 20 21.56 -14.42 -14.33
N GLY A 21 21.18 -13.19 -14.00
CA GLY A 21 20.35 -12.36 -14.83
C GLY A 21 20.43 -10.88 -14.49
N ILE A 22 20.08 -10.07 -15.49
CA ILE A 22 20.01 -8.62 -15.40
C ILE A 22 18.67 -8.18 -15.95
N ASN A 23 18.01 -7.25 -15.26
CA ASN A 23 16.82 -6.56 -15.72
C ASN A 23 17.09 -5.05 -15.72
N LEU A 24 16.82 -4.42 -16.85
CA LEU A 24 16.81 -2.97 -17.04
C LEU A 24 15.38 -2.57 -17.37
N PHE A 25 14.88 -1.56 -16.71
CA PHE A 25 13.54 -1.06 -16.99
C PHE A 25 13.49 0.45 -16.82
N THR A 26 12.89 1.13 -17.78
CA THR A 26 12.62 2.57 -17.74
C THR A 26 11.18 2.81 -18.15
N ASP A 27 10.46 3.55 -17.35
CA ASP A 27 9.08 3.99 -17.60
C ASP A 27 8.98 5.48 -17.27
N GLU A 28 8.54 6.28 -18.22
CA GLU A 28 8.26 7.71 -18.00
C GLU A 28 6.94 7.94 -17.26
N GLY A 29 6.13 6.86 -17.15
CA GLY A 29 4.82 6.89 -16.53
C GLY A 29 3.72 7.48 -17.41
N TYR A 30 2.48 7.23 -17.04
CA TYR A 30 1.29 7.79 -17.68
C TYR A 30 0.79 9.07 -16.99
N ARG A 31 1.42 9.47 -15.91
CA ARG A 31 1.12 10.65 -15.09
C ARG A 31 2.41 11.35 -14.71
N GLN A 32 2.32 12.63 -14.42
CA GLN A 32 3.46 13.41 -13.94
C GLN A 32 3.98 12.80 -12.64
N GLN A 33 5.30 12.71 -12.45
CA GLN A 33 5.93 11.98 -11.34
C GLN A 33 5.50 10.50 -11.24
N GLY A 34 5.20 9.87 -12.37
CA GLY A 34 4.92 8.43 -12.43
C GLY A 34 6.07 7.62 -13.00
N TYR A 35 7.26 8.22 -13.14
CA TYR A 35 8.43 7.56 -13.72
C TYR A 35 8.96 6.43 -12.84
N ASN A 36 9.62 5.45 -13.48
CA ASN A 36 10.33 4.37 -12.80
C ASN A 36 11.56 3.97 -13.64
N LYS A 37 12.73 3.99 -13.00
CA LYS A 37 14.00 3.55 -13.60
C LYS A 37 14.61 2.49 -12.69
N ARG A 38 14.71 1.27 -13.18
CA ARG A 38 15.14 0.13 -12.40
C ARG A 38 16.29 -0.62 -13.05
N PHE A 39 17.29 -0.89 -12.25
CA PHE A 39 18.34 -1.87 -12.51
C PHE A 39 18.24 -2.99 -11.48
N ARG A 40 18.17 -4.23 -11.93
CA ARG A 40 18.20 -5.39 -11.05
C ARG A 40 19.18 -6.40 -11.61
N MET A 41 19.99 -6.98 -10.74
CA MET A 41 20.92 -8.06 -11.06
C MET A 41 20.81 -9.13 -9.99
N GLY A 42 20.72 -10.38 -10.41
CA GLY A 42 20.66 -11.51 -9.46
C GLY A 42 21.35 -12.73 -10.00
N GLY A 43 21.69 -13.64 -9.09
CA GLY A 43 22.31 -14.91 -9.44
C GLY A 43 22.18 -15.95 -8.36
N SER A 44 22.42 -17.18 -8.72
CA SER A 44 22.45 -18.30 -7.78
C SER A 44 23.61 -19.25 -8.09
N LEU A 45 24.18 -19.81 -7.02
CA LEU A 45 25.16 -20.89 -7.10
C LEU A 45 24.67 -22.01 -6.19
N THR A 46 24.51 -23.21 -6.74
CA THR A 46 24.15 -24.42 -6.00
C THR A 46 25.18 -25.51 -6.28
N TYR A 47 25.75 -26.07 -5.23
CA TYR A 47 26.61 -27.24 -5.31
C TYR A 47 25.83 -28.50 -4.93
N HIS A 48 25.96 -29.54 -5.73
CA HIS A 48 25.39 -30.86 -5.49
C HIS A 48 26.49 -31.82 -5.06
N GLN A 49 26.45 -32.29 -3.83
CA GLN A 49 27.44 -33.23 -3.33
C GLN A 49 27.32 -34.56 -4.07
N PRO A 50 28.40 -35.04 -4.75
CA PRO A 50 28.39 -36.33 -5.43
C PRO A 50 28.51 -37.50 -4.43
N ASP A 51 28.31 -38.71 -4.92
CA ASP A 51 28.62 -39.99 -4.24
C ASP A 51 27.92 -40.20 -2.90
N MET A 52 26.71 -39.71 -2.75
CA MET A 52 25.89 -39.85 -1.54
C MET A 52 24.90 -41.04 -1.57
N GLY A 53 25.01 -41.92 -2.59
CA GLY A 53 24.04 -42.99 -2.80
C GLY A 53 22.66 -42.45 -3.10
N MET A 54 21.62 -42.90 -2.40
CA MET A 54 20.25 -42.36 -2.53
C MET A 54 20.06 -41.04 -1.79
N LYS A 55 21.01 -40.60 -0.97
CA LYS A 55 20.92 -39.32 -0.23
C LYS A 55 21.29 -38.17 -1.11
N LEU A 56 20.64 -37.02 -0.85
CA LEU A 56 20.89 -35.78 -1.58
C LEU A 56 21.34 -34.70 -0.62
N LEU A 57 22.48 -34.09 -0.93
CA LEU A 57 22.94 -32.88 -0.25
C LEU A 57 23.24 -31.83 -1.29
N ASN A 58 22.53 -30.71 -1.18
CA ASN A 58 22.87 -29.53 -1.94
C ASN A 58 22.90 -28.30 -1.05
N TYR A 59 23.80 -27.38 -1.37
CA TYR A 59 23.95 -26.12 -0.67
C TYR A 59 24.45 -25.03 -1.62
N GLY A 60 24.18 -23.82 -1.25
CA GLY A 60 24.49 -22.70 -2.11
C GLY A 60 23.97 -21.39 -1.55
N PHE A 61 23.88 -20.42 -2.43
CA PHE A 61 23.32 -19.12 -2.11
C PHE A 61 22.68 -18.48 -3.34
N ASN A 62 21.72 -17.58 -3.08
CA ASN A 62 21.19 -16.65 -4.05
C ASN A 62 21.63 -15.24 -3.66
N VAL A 63 21.89 -14.40 -4.64
CA VAL A 63 22.18 -12.97 -4.45
C VAL A 63 21.26 -12.14 -5.35
N ASP A 64 20.86 -11.00 -4.84
CA ASP A 64 20.07 -10.05 -5.65
C ASP A 64 20.44 -8.63 -5.25
N PHE A 65 20.54 -7.78 -6.24
CA PHE A 65 20.75 -6.34 -6.09
C PHE A 65 19.70 -5.60 -6.92
N LEU A 66 19.08 -4.62 -6.32
CA LEU A 66 18.10 -3.73 -6.93
C LEU A 66 18.51 -2.29 -6.70
N SER A 67 18.57 -1.50 -7.76
CA SER A 67 18.59 -0.04 -7.71
C SER A 67 17.37 0.48 -8.46
N ASN A 68 16.55 1.28 -7.82
CA ASN A 68 15.29 1.74 -8.36
C ASN A 68 15.09 3.23 -8.05
N GLN A 69 14.85 4.04 -9.08
CA GLN A 69 14.48 5.44 -8.95
C GLN A 69 13.06 5.61 -9.48
N TYR A 70 12.16 6.14 -8.68
CA TYR A 70 10.77 6.31 -9.09
C TYR A 70 10.13 7.54 -8.49
N GLY A 71 9.12 8.06 -9.19
CA GLY A 71 8.27 9.13 -8.69
C GLY A 71 7.16 8.58 -7.80
N ASP A 72 6.93 9.22 -6.68
CA ASP A 72 5.90 8.81 -5.70
C ASP A 72 4.65 9.68 -5.85
N PHE A 73 3.73 9.22 -6.68
CA PHE A 73 2.45 9.89 -6.87
C PHE A 73 1.45 9.42 -5.81
N PHE A 74 1.31 10.16 -4.74
CA PHE A 74 0.42 9.79 -3.64
C PHE A 74 -0.98 10.40 -3.76
N ILE A 75 -1.07 11.72 -4.00
CA ILE A 75 -2.31 12.48 -4.11
C ILE A 75 -2.26 13.29 -5.41
N TRP A 76 -3.37 13.38 -6.12
CA TRP A 76 -3.51 14.25 -7.28
C TRP A 76 -3.53 15.74 -6.91
N ARG A 77 -3.32 16.61 -7.89
CA ARG A 77 -3.38 18.07 -7.71
C ARG A 77 -4.82 18.56 -7.50
N SER A 78 -5.74 18.08 -8.33
CA SER A 78 -7.16 18.45 -8.25
C SER A 78 -8.03 17.45 -9.04
N PRO A 79 -9.35 17.46 -8.85
CA PRO A 79 -10.27 16.63 -9.62
C PRO A 79 -10.24 16.85 -11.14
N THR A 80 -9.78 18.01 -11.61
CA THR A 80 -9.61 18.30 -13.05
C THR A 80 -8.20 18.02 -13.55
N GLU A 81 -7.23 17.79 -12.65
CA GLU A 81 -5.85 17.52 -12.95
C GLU A 81 -5.38 16.19 -12.32
N VAL A 82 -6.16 15.13 -12.52
CA VAL A 82 -6.01 13.81 -11.88
C VAL A 82 -4.69 13.10 -12.18
N TYR A 83 -3.97 13.52 -13.21
CA TYR A 83 -2.67 12.98 -13.61
C TYR A 83 -1.47 13.83 -13.15
N LYS A 84 -1.71 14.94 -12.46
CA LYS A 84 -0.67 15.76 -11.84
C LYS A 84 -0.63 15.53 -10.35
N PRO A 85 0.57 15.41 -9.73
CA PRO A 85 0.67 15.26 -8.28
C PRO A 85 0.31 16.55 -7.56
N SER A 86 -0.18 16.43 -6.34
CA SER A 86 -0.25 17.55 -5.41
C SER A 86 1.16 18.10 -5.15
N PRO A 87 1.34 19.42 -5.06
CA PRO A 87 2.62 20.04 -4.73
C PRO A 87 3.22 19.49 -3.43
N PHE A 88 2.38 19.15 -2.46
CA PHE A 88 2.80 18.60 -1.17
C PHE A 88 3.33 17.16 -1.26
N THR A 89 2.92 16.41 -2.27
CA THR A 89 3.30 15.00 -2.44
C THR A 89 4.13 14.76 -3.70
N ASN A 90 4.69 15.80 -4.27
CA ASN A 90 5.58 15.73 -5.42
C ASN A 90 6.98 15.31 -4.98
N MET A 91 7.23 14.01 -4.96
CA MET A 91 8.47 13.42 -4.48
C MET A 91 9.01 12.35 -5.42
N GLY A 92 10.33 12.18 -5.41
CA GLY A 92 11.00 11.02 -5.97
C GLY A 92 11.54 10.12 -4.86
N ARG A 93 11.82 8.88 -5.19
CA ARG A 93 12.49 7.91 -4.33
C ARG A 93 13.65 7.24 -5.05
N GLU A 94 14.69 6.96 -4.29
CA GLU A 94 15.81 6.12 -4.69
C GLU A 94 15.92 4.96 -3.72
N GLU A 95 15.66 3.77 -4.19
CA GLU A 95 15.69 2.54 -3.41
C GLU A 95 16.86 1.67 -3.87
N ASN A 96 17.71 1.26 -2.94
CA ASN A 96 18.80 0.33 -3.20
C ASN A 96 18.67 -0.84 -2.23
N ASN A 97 18.49 -2.04 -2.78
CA ASN A 97 18.33 -3.27 -2.01
C ASN A 97 19.40 -4.27 -2.39
N PHE A 98 19.88 -4.98 -1.41
CA PHE A 98 20.81 -6.10 -1.57
C PHE A 98 20.39 -7.23 -0.64
N HIS A 99 20.40 -8.48 -1.14
CA HIS A 99 20.30 -9.62 -0.26
C HIS A 99 21.17 -10.80 -0.71
N ILE A 100 21.53 -11.61 0.26
CA ILE A 100 22.15 -12.91 0.06
C ILE A 100 21.40 -13.95 0.89
N ASP A 101 21.01 -15.04 0.24
CA ASP A 101 20.20 -16.12 0.81
C ASP A 101 20.99 -17.45 0.76
N PRO A 102 21.84 -17.79 1.74
CA PRO A 102 22.47 -19.09 1.84
C PRO A 102 21.45 -20.18 2.19
N PHE A 103 21.67 -21.38 1.68
CA PHE A 103 20.83 -22.52 1.99
C PHE A 103 21.61 -23.84 2.01
N ILE A 104 21.08 -24.80 2.79
CA ILE A 104 21.51 -26.19 2.82
C ILE A 104 20.25 -27.05 2.80
N ASN A 105 20.19 -28.01 1.88
CA ASN A 105 19.14 -29.02 1.83
C ASN A 105 19.76 -30.41 1.87
N TYR A 106 19.36 -31.21 2.85
CA TYR A 106 19.72 -32.60 2.97
C TYR A 106 18.45 -33.45 2.94
N VAL A 107 18.43 -34.48 2.10
CA VAL A 107 17.34 -35.45 2.00
C VAL A 107 17.90 -36.85 2.09
N ASN A 108 17.33 -37.64 2.98
CA ASN A 108 17.63 -39.06 3.12
C ASN A 108 16.35 -39.87 2.82
N PRO A 109 16.16 -40.37 1.60
CA PRO A 109 15.00 -41.19 1.23
C PRO A 109 14.91 -42.52 1.97
N GLU A 110 16.07 -43.11 2.37
CA GLU A 110 16.12 -44.42 3.06
C GLU A 110 15.34 -44.40 4.38
N ASN A 111 15.44 -43.30 5.10
CA ASN A 111 14.76 -43.15 6.37
C ASN A 111 13.62 -42.11 6.31
N GLY A 112 13.32 -41.53 5.13
CA GLY A 112 12.26 -40.57 4.92
C GLY A 112 12.48 -39.22 5.64
N THR A 113 13.74 -38.81 5.92
CA THR A 113 14.05 -37.54 6.58
C THR A 113 14.56 -36.48 5.60
N SER A 114 14.24 -35.23 5.88
CA SER A 114 14.91 -34.10 5.23
C SER A 114 15.17 -32.97 6.22
N HIS A 115 16.24 -32.23 5.95
CA HIS A 115 16.67 -31.07 6.71
C HIS A 115 16.87 -29.93 5.74
N LYS A 116 16.34 -28.76 6.08
CA LYS A 116 16.47 -27.55 5.30
C LYS A 116 16.88 -26.41 6.20
N ILE A 117 17.98 -25.76 5.86
CA ILE A 117 18.44 -24.53 6.51
C ILE A 117 18.41 -23.44 5.46
N LYS A 118 17.85 -22.30 5.80
CA LYS A 118 17.87 -21.09 4.99
C LYS A 118 18.29 -19.91 5.85
N GLY A 119 19.18 -19.10 5.32
CA GLY A 119 19.51 -17.81 5.87
C GLY A 119 19.10 -16.69 4.93
N ARG A 120 19.02 -15.48 5.44
CA ARG A 120 18.95 -14.25 4.66
C ARG A 120 19.69 -13.16 5.40
N PHE A 121 20.50 -12.44 4.67
CA PHE A 121 20.90 -11.09 5.00
C PHE A 121 20.29 -10.16 3.95
N TYR A 122 19.48 -9.21 4.40
CA TYR A 122 18.87 -8.21 3.53
C TYR A 122 19.24 -6.82 4.03
N TYR A 123 19.59 -5.96 3.08
CA TYR A 123 19.84 -4.55 3.29
C TYR A 123 19.00 -3.74 2.32
N SER A 124 18.35 -2.70 2.81
CA SER A 124 17.75 -1.67 1.95
C SER A 124 18.10 -0.27 2.42
N ALA A 125 18.28 0.62 1.46
CA ALA A 125 18.35 2.06 1.67
C ALA A 125 17.31 2.73 0.78
N ASP A 126 16.39 3.47 1.38
CA ASP A 126 15.33 4.24 0.71
C ASP A 126 15.57 5.74 0.97
N ASN A 127 15.86 6.48 -0.10
CA ASN A 127 16.07 7.93 -0.06
C ASN A 127 14.84 8.61 -0.65
N ILE A 128 14.26 9.56 0.09
CA ILE A 128 13.27 10.47 -0.46
C ILE A 128 14.00 11.67 -1.02
N VAL A 129 13.78 11.90 -2.32
CA VAL A 129 14.34 13.04 -3.05
C VAL A 129 13.19 13.98 -3.41
N ARG A 130 13.22 15.20 -2.90
CA ARG A 130 12.25 16.21 -3.30
C ARG A 130 12.78 16.92 -4.55
N PRO A 131 11.97 17.02 -5.62
CA PRO A 131 12.36 17.82 -6.77
C PRO A 131 12.49 19.27 -6.31
N THR A 132 13.55 19.92 -6.71
CA THR A 132 13.65 21.37 -6.61
C THR A 132 12.56 21.96 -7.50
N GLN A 133 11.57 22.63 -6.91
CA GLN A 133 10.55 23.32 -7.67
C GLN A 133 11.23 24.49 -8.41
N GLY A 134 11.40 24.32 -9.73
CA GLY A 134 11.93 25.37 -10.61
C GLY A 134 10.90 26.40 -11.04
N THR A 135 9.72 26.43 -10.40
CA THR A 135 8.64 27.35 -10.76
C THR A 135 8.95 28.73 -10.16
N SER A 136 9.02 29.76 -10.99
CA SER A 136 9.21 31.12 -10.48
C SER A 136 7.95 31.60 -9.77
N ILE A 137 8.11 32.48 -8.77
CA ILE A 137 6.96 33.10 -8.10
C ILE A 137 6.05 33.85 -9.09
N THR A 138 6.63 34.42 -10.13
CA THR A 138 5.90 35.14 -11.18
C THR A 138 5.00 34.21 -12.00
N ASP A 139 5.44 32.97 -12.25
CA ASP A 139 4.64 31.97 -12.95
C ASP A 139 3.48 31.50 -12.06
N ILE A 140 3.74 31.29 -10.77
CA ILE A 140 2.70 30.91 -9.79
C ILE A 140 1.64 32.00 -9.72
N LEU A 141 2.05 33.25 -9.52
CA LEU A 141 1.13 34.39 -9.40
C LEU A 141 0.38 34.66 -10.72
N GLY A 142 1.04 34.47 -11.87
CA GLY A 142 0.39 34.57 -13.17
C GLY A 142 -0.72 33.53 -13.37
N ASN A 143 -0.49 32.29 -12.97
CA ASN A 143 -1.50 31.22 -13.01
C ASN A 143 -2.68 31.51 -12.07
N MET A 144 -2.46 32.21 -10.97
CA MET A 144 -3.50 32.65 -10.02
C MET A 144 -4.36 33.82 -10.55
N GLY A 145 -4.04 34.33 -11.76
CA GLY A 145 -4.76 35.43 -12.38
C GLY A 145 -4.44 36.81 -11.78
N THR A 146 -3.28 36.91 -11.12
CA THR A 146 -2.79 38.17 -10.57
C THR A 146 -2.46 39.13 -11.69
N ASP A 147 -2.84 40.41 -11.54
CA ASP A 147 -2.51 41.44 -12.52
C ASP A 147 -0.99 41.69 -12.61
N ALA A 148 -0.53 42.07 -13.79
CA ALA A 148 0.89 42.23 -14.09
C ALA A 148 1.60 43.26 -13.18
N LYS A 149 0.88 44.27 -12.71
CA LYS A 149 1.43 45.29 -11.83
C LYS A 149 1.67 44.73 -10.42
N THR A 150 0.72 43.97 -9.89
CA THR A 150 0.85 43.27 -8.61
C THR A 150 1.97 42.24 -8.66
N ILE A 151 2.10 41.47 -9.76
CA ILE A 151 3.22 40.55 -9.97
C ILE A 151 4.57 41.29 -9.96
N GLN A 152 4.64 42.40 -10.66
CA GLN A 152 5.85 43.21 -10.73
C GLN A 152 6.22 43.83 -9.37
N ASN A 153 5.23 44.28 -8.60
CA ASN A 153 5.45 44.81 -7.25
C ASN A 153 6.01 43.70 -6.32
N ILE A 154 5.37 42.54 -6.28
CA ILE A 154 5.78 41.40 -5.47
C ILE A 154 7.19 40.92 -5.89
N ALA A 155 7.48 40.81 -7.19
CA ALA A 155 8.79 40.47 -7.71
C ALA A 155 9.85 41.54 -7.37
N GLY A 156 9.43 42.78 -7.21
CA GLY A 156 10.27 43.91 -6.76
C GLY A 156 10.41 44.06 -5.25
N GLY A 157 9.76 43.17 -4.46
CA GLY A 157 9.82 43.19 -2.99
C GLY A 157 8.72 44.05 -2.32
N ASP A 158 7.73 44.54 -3.07
CA ASP A 158 6.55 45.22 -2.52
C ASP A 158 5.39 44.25 -2.29
N TYR A 159 5.16 43.87 -1.06
CA TYR A 159 4.13 42.94 -0.61
C TYR A 159 2.87 43.60 -0.06
N SER A 160 2.72 44.93 -0.24
CA SER A 160 1.61 45.74 0.30
C SER A 160 0.23 45.22 -0.12
N SER A 161 0.13 44.62 -1.29
CA SER A 161 -1.11 44.00 -1.81
C SER A 161 -1.55 42.76 -1.01
N LEU A 162 -0.65 42.11 -0.27
CA LEU A 162 -0.94 40.93 0.58
C LEU A 162 -1.39 41.32 2.00
N TYR A 163 -1.19 42.58 2.42
CA TYR A 163 -1.51 43.02 3.78
C TYR A 163 -2.96 42.80 4.20
N PRO A 164 -4.00 43.06 3.36
CA PRO A 164 -5.38 42.84 3.78
C PRO A 164 -5.66 41.39 4.16
N ALA A 165 -5.07 40.43 3.44
CA ALA A 165 -5.22 39.00 3.74
C ALA A 165 -4.55 38.64 5.08
N LEU A 166 -3.35 39.17 5.34
CA LEU A 166 -2.61 38.93 6.58
C LEU A 166 -3.27 39.56 7.81
N VAL A 167 -3.84 40.76 7.65
CA VAL A 167 -4.61 41.43 8.70
C VAL A 167 -5.92 40.68 9.00
N GLY A 168 -6.58 40.10 7.98
CA GLY A 168 -7.75 39.24 8.15
C GLY A 168 -7.47 38.01 9.00
N ILE A 169 -6.31 37.36 8.79
CA ILE A 169 -5.84 36.24 9.60
C ILE A 169 -5.68 36.67 11.07
N GLY A 170 -4.97 37.78 11.29
CA GLY A 170 -4.69 38.27 12.65
C GLY A 170 -5.96 38.63 13.42
N SER A 171 -6.90 39.35 12.80
CA SER A 171 -8.12 39.78 13.47
C SER A 171 -9.06 38.62 13.82
N GLY A 172 -9.19 37.63 12.97
CA GLY A 172 -10.00 36.46 13.25
C GLY A 172 -9.41 35.57 14.36
N LEU A 173 -8.10 35.43 14.41
CA LEU A 173 -7.41 34.71 15.48
C LEU A 173 -7.52 35.41 16.83
N VAL A 174 -7.38 36.73 16.86
CA VAL A 174 -7.52 37.54 18.08
C VAL A 174 -8.95 37.47 18.65
N ASN A 175 -9.96 37.42 17.78
CA ASN A 175 -11.34 37.31 18.19
C ASN A 175 -11.79 35.89 18.53
N GLY A 176 -10.89 34.90 18.47
CA GLY A 176 -11.20 33.51 18.81
C GLY A 176 -12.12 32.80 17.81
N ASN A 177 -12.31 33.38 16.63
CA ASN A 177 -13.14 32.82 15.58
C ASN A 177 -12.29 32.43 14.37
N LEU A 178 -11.85 31.17 14.35
CA LEU A 178 -11.01 30.64 13.28
C LEU A 178 -11.75 30.63 11.91
N GLU A 179 -13.06 30.44 11.92
CA GLU A 179 -13.88 30.46 10.72
C GLU A 179 -13.90 31.84 10.08
N ASP A 180 -14.10 32.88 10.87
CA ASP A 180 -14.06 34.28 10.39
C ASP A 180 -12.64 34.66 9.92
N ALA A 181 -11.61 34.19 10.62
CA ALA A 181 -10.22 34.38 10.22
C ALA A 181 -9.96 33.76 8.84
N MET A 182 -10.33 32.51 8.66
CA MET A 182 -10.11 31.78 7.39
C MET A 182 -10.97 32.37 6.26
N ASN A 183 -12.23 32.70 6.54
CA ASN A 183 -13.11 33.35 5.55
C ASN A 183 -12.58 34.73 5.14
N GLY A 184 -12.06 35.50 6.08
CA GLY A 184 -11.44 36.81 5.81
C GLY A 184 -10.20 36.66 4.91
N VAL A 185 -9.35 35.64 5.18
CA VAL A 185 -8.19 35.30 4.37
C VAL A 185 -8.59 34.94 2.95
N PHE A 186 -9.49 33.97 2.78
CA PHE A 186 -9.87 33.50 1.45
C PHE A 186 -10.64 34.54 0.66
N THR A 187 -11.46 35.38 1.32
CA THR A 187 -12.09 36.50 0.67
C THR A 187 -11.06 37.53 0.19
N SER A 188 -10.12 37.88 1.02
CA SER A 188 -9.07 38.86 0.67
C SER A 188 -8.11 38.30 -0.39
N LEU A 189 -7.71 37.03 -0.27
CA LEU A 189 -6.90 36.37 -1.29
C LEU A 189 -7.64 36.15 -2.59
N GLY A 190 -8.95 35.84 -2.55
CA GLY A 190 -9.80 35.77 -3.74
C GLY A 190 -9.95 37.09 -4.50
N ASN A 191 -9.86 38.21 -3.82
CA ASN A 191 -9.83 39.52 -4.45
C ASN A 191 -8.49 39.83 -5.15
N ILE A 192 -7.39 39.36 -4.57
CA ILE A 192 -6.03 39.54 -5.12
C ILE A 192 -5.74 38.50 -6.22
N PHE A 193 -6.27 37.31 -6.07
CA PHE A 193 -6.01 36.16 -6.92
C PHE A 193 -7.33 35.56 -7.45
N PRO A 194 -8.04 36.27 -8.32
CA PRO A 194 -9.41 35.90 -8.69
C PRO A 194 -9.57 34.56 -9.41
N ASN A 195 -8.50 34.06 -10.01
CA ASN A 195 -8.48 32.77 -10.71
C ASN A 195 -7.73 31.67 -9.95
N ALA A 196 -7.26 31.97 -8.73
CA ALA A 196 -6.49 31.01 -7.97
C ALA A 196 -7.33 29.80 -7.59
N THR A 197 -6.78 28.64 -7.84
CA THR A 197 -7.23 27.37 -7.30
C THR A 197 -6.55 27.13 -5.96
N THR A 198 -7.07 26.22 -5.16
CA THR A 198 -6.39 25.80 -3.91
C THR A 198 -5.00 25.25 -4.19
N ALA A 199 -4.81 24.61 -5.36
CA ALA A 199 -3.51 24.13 -5.78
C ALA A 199 -2.50 25.28 -6.00
N ASP A 200 -2.94 26.40 -6.55
CA ASP A 200 -2.08 27.57 -6.75
C ASP A 200 -1.66 28.21 -5.42
N TYR A 201 -2.56 28.24 -4.43
CA TYR A 201 -2.19 28.64 -3.06
C TYR A 201 -1.18 27.69 -2.43
N CYS A 202 -1.31 26.39 -2.68
CA CYS A 202 -0.34 25.41 -2.22
C CYS A 202 1.03 25.61 -2.88
N ASP A 203 1.06 25.89 -4.18
CA ASP A 203 2.30 26.20 -4.91
C ASP A 203 2.96 27.47 -4.37
N LEU A 204 2.17 28.52 -4.12
CA LEU A 204 2.64 29.77 -3.53
C LEU A 204 3.22 29.56 -2.13
N ILE A 205 2.50 28.81 -1.29
CA ILE A 205 2.96 28.48 0.06
C ILE A 205 4.27 27.66 -0.01
N SER A 206 4.32 26.64 -0.86
CA SER A 206 5.53 25.81 -1.04
C SER A 206 6.70 26.68 -1.52
N TRP A 207 6.45 27.59 -2.45
CA TRP A 207 7.49 28.50 -2.93
C TRP A 207 8.03 29.42 -1.82
N VAL A 208 7.12 30.05 -1.04
CA VAL A 208 7.49 30.90 0.10
C VAL A 208 8.34 30.13 1.12
N MET A 209 8.04 28.86 1.31
CA MET A 209 8.74 28.03 2.27
C MET A 209 10.12 27.59 1.78
N ASP A 210 10.27 27.34 0.49
CA ASP A 210 11.55 26.97 -0.10
C ASP A 210 12.51 28.16 -0.21
N ASN A 211 11.97 29.36 -0.41
CA ASN A 211 12.75 30.59 -0.65
C ASN A 211 12.80 31.55 0.55
N GLY A 212 12.06 31.24 1.61
CA GLY A 212 11.93 32.09 2.81
C GLY A 212 10.85 33.15 2.67
N VAL A 213 10.35 33.64 3.81
CA VAL A 213 9.48 34.83 3.85
C VAL A 213 10.39 36.04 3.62
N PRO A 214 10.09 36.89 2.61
CA PRO A 214 10.86 38.09 2.40
C PRO A 214 10.94 38.94 3.66
N SER A 215 12.14 39.45 3.95
CA SER A 215 12.44 40.21 5.19
C SER A 215 11.53 41.42 5.41
N ASP A 216 10.95 41.96 4.35
CA ASP A 216 10.05 43.13 4.39
C ASP A 216 8.65 42.84 4.93
N LEU A 217 8.24 41.52 4.95
CA LEU A 217 7.06 41.12 5.72
C LEU A 217 7.30 41.20 7.24
N GLY A 218 8.56 41.33 7.68
CA GLY A 218 8.91 41.63 9.06
C GLY A 218 8.38 42.98 9.56
N GLY A 219 8.05 43.93 8.67
CA GLY A 219 7.38 45.18 9.03
C GLY A 219 5.92 45.00 9.52
N LEU A 220 5.28 43.88 9.20
CA LEU A 220 4.00 43.47 9.77
C LEU A 220 4.12 43.02 11.24
N ALA A 221 5.31 42.61 11.66
CA ALA A 221 5.59 42.22 13.05
C ALA A 221 5.58 43.41 14.04
N ASN A 222 5.62 44.64 13.52
CA ASN A 222 5.74 45.82 14.39
C ASN A 222 4.41 46.30 15.00
N GLY A 223 3.35 45.55 14.98
CA GLY A 223 2.20 46.02 15.71
C GLY A 223 0.91 45.18 15.74
N GLN A 224 0.70 44.20 14.94
CA GLN A 224 -0.64 43.57 14.85
C GLN A 224 -0.69 42.04 14.67
N LEU A 225 0.42 41.37 14.46
CA LEU A 225 0.44 39.90 14.37
C LEU A 225 1.43 39.34 15.43
N PRO A 226 1.07 38.26 16.12
CA PRO A 226 2.03 37.56 16.99
C PRO A 226 3.24 37.13 16.15
N SER A 227 4.46 37.41 16.66
CA SER A 227 5.73 37.07 16.01
C SER A 227 5.87 35.59 15.65
N ASP A 228 5.07 34.75 16.28
CA ASP A 228 5.09 33.31 16.15
C ASP A 228 4.04 32.77 15.15
N LEU A 229 3.16 33.64 14.59
CA LEU A 229 2.10 33.21 13.68
C LEU A 229 2.65 32.72 12.34
N ILE A 230 3.66 33.39 11.80
CA ILE A 230 4.29 33.01 10.52
C ILE A 230 5.07 31.70 10.66
N PRO A 231 5.95 31.54 11.67
CA PRO A 231 6.55 30.24 11.99
C PRO A 231 5.51 29.14 12.26
N TRP A 232 4.40 29.50 12.92
CA TRP A 232 3.34 28.57 13.20
C TRP A 232 2.60 28.13 11.92
N LEU A 233 2.14 29.06 11.08
CA LEU A 233 1.54 28.75 9.77
C LEU A 233 2.49 27.89 8.92
N SER A 234 3.76 28.24 8.92
CA SER A 234 4.82 27.48 8.28
C SER A 234 4.87 26.03 8.80
N ASN A 235 4.81 25.84 10.10
CA ASN A 235 4.87 24.50 10.72
C ASN A 235 3.58 23.71 10.56
N VAL A 236 2.41 24.36 10.48
CA VAL A 236 1.10 23.70 10.28
C VAL A 236 0.91 23.30 8.82
N ILE A 237 1.26 24.20 7.90
CA ILE A 237 1.03 23.98 6.47
C ILE A 237 2.14 23.12 5.85
N ASN A 238 3.35 23.23 6.38
CA ASN A 238 4.48 22.41 5.93
C ASN A 238 5.40 22.04 7.09
N PRO A 239 5.04 21.05 7.90
CA PRO A 239 5.91 20.52 8.94
C PRO A 239 7.23 19.97 8.38
N SER A 240 7.33 19.82 7.06
CA SER A 240 8.51 19.32 6.38
C SER A 240 9.66 20.32 6.22
N ARG A 241 9.48 21.58 6.57
CA ARG A 241 10.56 22.60 6.47
C ARG A 241 11.78 22.24 7.32
N ASN A 242 11.57 21.57 8.44
CA ASN A 242 12.63 21.10 9.33
C ASN A 242 13.15 19.70 8.99
N THR A 243 12.56 19.04 7.99
CA THR A 243 13.03 17.73 7.55
C THR A 243 14.12 17.88 6.49
N PRO A 244 15.18 17.08 6.53
CA PRO A 244 16.24 17.12 5.53
C PRO A 244 15.65 16.98 4.13
N LYS A 245 16.19 17.70 3.14
CA LYS A 245 15.77 17.58 1.71
C LYS A 245 15.93 16.15 1.18
N THR A 246 16.83 15.39 1.80
CA THR A 246 17.03 13.97 1.54
C THR A 246 16.89 13.21 2.86
N GLN A 247 15.99 12.25 2.92
CA GLN A 247 15.81 11.37 4.06
C GLN A 247 16.20 9.97 3.66
N THR A 248 17.11 9.37 4.41
CA THR A 248 17.57 7.99 4.15
C THR A 248 17.05 7.09 5.24
N ASP A 249 16.24 6.11 4.85
CA ASP A 249 15.82 5.01 5.71
C ASP A 249 16.67 3.78 5.39
N LYS A 250 17.29 3.16 6.39
CA LYS A 250 18.11 1.95 6.24
C LYS A 250 17.47 0.81 7.02
N ASN A 251 17.33 -0.33 6.36
CA ASN A 251 16.84 -1.55 6.97
C ASN A 251 17.85 -2.67 6.81
N PHE A 252 18.14 -3.38 7.90
CA PHE A 252 18.95 -4.59 7.95
C PHE A 252 18.09 -5.71 8.50
N ASP A 253 17.95 -6.79 7.77
CA ASP A 253 17.20 -7.97 8.18
C ASP A 253 18.09 -9.22 8.13
N TYR A 254 18.16 -9.91 9.26
CA TYR A 254 18.89 -11.16 9.47
C TYR A 254 17.88 -12.25 9.77
N TYR A 255 17.77 -13.21 8.90
CA TYR A 255 16.82 -14.31 9.00
C TYR A 255 17.52 -15.66 8.95
N LEU A 256 17.08 -16.59 9.82
CA LEU A 256 17.50 -17.98 9.82
C LEU A 256 16.27 -18.87 10.03
N ASP A 257 16.10 -19.85 9.17
CA ASP A 257 15.05 -20.85 9.24
C ASP A 257 15.64 -22.24 9.15
N TYR A 258 15.28 -23.08 10.11
CA TYR A 258 15.57 -24.50 10.09
C TYR A 258 14.28 -25.29 10.08
N GLN A 259 14.18 -26.22 9.14
CA GLN A 259 13.06 -27.13 9.00
C GLN A 259 13.53 -28.58 8.94
N PHE A 260 12.94 -29.40 9.77
CA PHE A 260 13.04 -30.86 9.75
C PHE A 260 11.72 -31.46 9.26
N ASN A 261 11.83 -32.46 8.39
CA ASN A 261 10.68 -33.22 7.93
C ASN A 261 10.99 -34.73 8.07
N LYS A 262 10.02 -35.47 8.55
CA LYS A 262 10.05 -36.93 8.62
C LYS A 262 8.77 -37.49 8.02
N LYS A 263 8.94 -38.35 7.02
CA LYS A 263 7.85 -39.08 6.35
C LYS A 263 7.98 -40.56 6.66
N TRP A 264 6.86 -41.21 6.97
CA TRP A 264 6.77 -42.65 7.20
C TRP A 264 6.01 -43.35 6.07
N GLU A 265 6.25 -44.61 5.88
CA GLU A 265 5.61 -45.44 4.84
C GLU A 265 4.07 -45.48 4.98
N GLY A 266 3.55 -45.38 6.22
CA GLY A 266 2.10 -45.31 6.50
C GLY A 266 1.40 -44.00 6.15
N GLY A 267 2.08 -43.09 5.40
CA GLY A 267 1.53 -41.83 4.97
C GLY A 267 1.50 -40.72 6.01
N ALA A 268 2.05 -40.99 7.20
CA ALA A 268 2.28 -39.98 8.24
C ALA A 268 3.48 -39.11 7.89
N GLN A 269 3.41 -37.83 8.21
CA GLN A 269 4.50 -36.88 8.05
C GLN A 269 4.50 -35.88 9.21
N ILE A 270 5.67 -35.61 9.76
CA ILE A 270 5.89 -34.50 10.70
C ILE A 270 6.80 -33.48 10.03
N THR A 271 6.42 -32.23 10.14
CA THR A 271 7.26 -31.08 9.79
C THR A 271 7.40 -30.20 11.01
N THR A 272 8.63 -29.93 11.44
CA THR A 272 8.91 -29.05 12.58
C THR A 272 10.07 -28.12 12.26
N GLY A 273 10.13 -26.98 12.91
CA GLY A 273 11.22 -26.05 12.67
C GLY A 273 11.23 -24.86 13.62
N VAL A 274 12.28 -24.07 13.45
CA VAL A 274 12.53 -22.84 14.20
C VAL A 274 12.90 -21.73 13.22
N THR A 275 12.33 -20.56 13.43
CA THR A 275 12.62 -19.35 12.66
C THR A 275 13.17 -18.29 13.61
N LEU A 276 14.24 -17.63 13.23
CA LEU A 276 14.87 -16.51 13.92
C LEU A 276 14.93 -15.33 12.96
N GLU A 277 14.52 -14.17 13.38
CA GLU A 277 14.59 -12.94 12.61
C GLU A 277 15.02 -11.78 13.50
N HIS A 278 15.97 -10.99 13.03
CA HIS A 278 16.41 -9.76 13.67
C HIS A 278 16.40 -8.64 12.64
N ILE A 279 15.61 -7.60 12.92
CA ILE A 279 15.52 -6.43 12.07
C ILE A 279 16.12 -5.23 12.81
N ARG A 280 16.98 -4.47 12.13
CA ARG A 280 17.45 -3.16 12.55
C ARG A 280 16.99 -2.11 11.55
N TYR A 281 16.21 -1.17 12.01
CA TYR A 281 15.70 -0.06 11.22
C TYR A 281 16.29 1.25 11.72
N ASP A 282 16.97 2.00 10.84
CA ASP A 282 17.65 3.26 11.09
C ASP A 282 17.06 4.29 10.12
N SER A 283 16.36 5.28 10.63
CA SER A 283 15.68 6.28 9.83
C SER A 283 16.00 7.68 10.34
N ALA A 284 16.27 8.60 9.42
CA ALA A 284 16.53 10.01 9.73
C ALA A 284 15.32 10.74 10.33
N VAL A 285 14.13 10.13 10.29
CA VAL A 285 12.88 10.70 10.82
C VAL A 285 12.40 10.03 12.09
N MET A 286 13.19 9.11 12.63
CA MET A 286 12.94 8.46 13.92
C MET A 286 13.96 8.93 14.96
N ASP A 287 13.50 9.08 16.19
CA ASP A 287 14.34 9.59 17.29
C ASP A 287 15.46 8.61 17.68
N GLU A 288 15.30 7.32 17.34
CA GLU A 288 16.26 6.28 17.67
C GLU A 288 16.29 5.15 16.61
N VAL A 289 17.32 4.33 16.68
CA VAL A 289 17.41 3.11 15.87
C VAL A 289 16.53 2.02 16.49
N TYR A 290 15.54 1.56 15.74
CA TYR A 290 14.65 0.50 16.19
C TYR A 290 15.17 -0.88 15.82
N LYS A 291 14.99 -1.82 16.74
CA LYS A 291 15.35 -3.23 16.54
C LYS A 291 14.15 -4.10 16.89
N SER A 292 13.92 -5.14 16.12
CA SER A 292 12.94 -6.16 16.47
C SER A 292 13.54 -7.55 16.38
N ASP A 293 13.14 -8.40 17.31
CA ASP A 293 13.50 -9.81 17.35
C ASP A 293 12.21 -10.63 17.25
N ASN A 294 12.23 -11.62 16.37
CA ASN A 294 11.16 -12.60 16.23
C ASN A 294 11.72 -14.01 16.31
N VAL A 295 11.23 -14.81 17.23
CA VAL A 295 11.60 -16.21 17.40
C VAL A 295 10.34 -17.05 17.34
N ALA A 296 10.29 -18.02 16.45
CA ALA A 296 9.16 -18.90 16.31
C ALA A 296 9.55 -20.35 16.21
N ALA A 297 8.74 -21.23 16.78
CA ALA A 297 8.83 -22.66 16.60
C ALA A 297 7.49 -23.21 16.13
N PHE A 298 7.51 -24.22 15.29
CA PHE A 298 6.29 -24.84 14.77
C PHE A 298 6.40 -26.35 14.66
N LEU A 299 5.24 -26.99 14.74
CA LEU A 299 5.05 -28.40 14.52
C LEU A 299 3.79 -28.59 13.67
N GLN A 300 3.90 -29.37 12.62
CA GLN A 300 2.78 -29.80 11.78
C GLN A 300 2.82 -31.32 11.63
N TYR A 301 1.66 -31.92 11.74
CA TYR A 301 1.43 -33.34 11.47
C TYR A 301 0.46 -33.47 10.32
N ASP A 302 0.84 -34.29 9.33
CA ASP A 302 0.03 -34.64 8.16
C ASP A 302 -0.16 -36.14 8.13
N GLN A 303 -1.38 -36.60 7.86
CA GLN A 303 -1.73 -38.02 7.73
C GLN A 303 -2.66 -38.23 6.56
N ARG A 304 -2.37 -39.24 5.78
CA ARG A 304 -3.27 -39.75 4.75
C ARG A 304 -3.91 -41.07 5.19
N PHE A 305 -5.25 -41.10 5.16
CA PHE A 305 -6.05 -42.25 5.54
C PHE A 305 -6.74 -42.81 4.29
N TRP A 306 -6.77 -44.12 4.17
CA TRP A 306 -7.48 -44.87 3.10
C TRP A 306 -7.21 -44.34 1.68
N ASP A 307 -6.05 -43.76 1.47
CA ASP A 307 -5.65 -43.10 0.21
C ASP A 307 -6.58 -41.98 -0.31
N ARG A 308 -7.60 -41.61 0.46
CA ARG A 308 -8.61 -40.62 0.07
C ARG A 308 -8.73 -39.42 1.00
N LEU A 309 -8.42 -39.60 2.28
CA LEU A 309 -8.56 -38.55 3.27
C LEU A 309 -7.17 -38.06 3.71
N SER A 310 -6.84 -36.81 3.43
CA SER A 310 -5.66 -36.14 3.98
C SER A 310 -6.07 -35.18 5.08
N VAL A 311 -5.45 -35.30 6.24
CA VAL A 311 -5.66 -34.44 7.41
C VAL A 311 -4.34 -33.78 7.75
N SER A 312 -4.36 -32.51 8.05
CA SER A 312 -3.24 -31.72 8.50
C SER A 312 -3.60 -30.96 9.77
N ALA A 313 -2.71 -30.96 10.76
CA ALA A 313 -2.86 -30.16 11.96
C ALA A 313 -1.50 -29.57 12.35
N GLY A 314 -1.48 -28.30 12.72
CA GLY A 314 -0.25 -27.62 13.07
C GLY A 314 -0.44 -26.58 14.16
N VAL A 315 0.65 -26.34 14.89
CA VAL A 315 0.77 -25.30 15.89
C VAL A 315 2.07 -24.53 15.65
N ARG A 316 2.01 -23.21 15.80
CA ARG A 316 3.18 -22.32 15.81
C ARG A 316 3.11 -21.47 17.05
N ALA A 317 4.21 -21.37 17.76
CA ALA A 317 4.40 -20.47 18.88
C ALA A 317 5.44 -19.42 18.50
N GLU A 318 5.17 -18.17 18.80
CA GLU A 318 5.99 -17.05 18.38
C GLU A 318 6.21 -16.06 19.51
N TYR A 319 7.46 -15.63 19.67
CA TYR A 319 7.91 -14.56 20.55
C TYR A 319 8.34 -13.37 19.70
N TYR A 320 7.86 -12.17 20.06
CA TYR A 320 8.20 -10.94 19.36
C TYR A 320 8.56 -9.82 20.34
N ARG A 321 9.61 -9.09 20.04
CA ARG A 321 10.09 -7.96 20.81
C ARG A 321 10.49 -6.82 19.90
N VAL A 322 10.16 -5.57 20.27
CA VAL A 322 10.68 -4.35 19.61
C VAL A 322 11.44 -3.54 20.64
N ASN A 323 12.70 -3.18 20.33
CA ASN A 323 13.67 -2.61 21.25
C ASN A 323 13.73 -3.41 22.55
N ASN A 324 13.75 -2.79 23.71
CA ASN A 324 13.70 -3.49 25.00
C ASN A 324 12.28 -3.62 25.58
N HIS A 325 11.27 -3.21 24.83
CA HIS A 325 9.89 -3.34 25.24
C HIS A 325 9.42 -4.76 24.95
N HIS A 326 9.43 -5.59 25.96
CA HIS A 326 8.73 -6.87 25.90
C HIS A 326 7.25 -6.57 25.70
N ARG A 327 6.70 -7.14 24.68
CA ARG A 327 5.28 -7.15 24.57
C ARG A 327 4.71 -7.92 25.76
N GLU A 328 3.80 -7.33 26.50
CA GLU A 328 3.08 -8.05 27.53
C GLU A 328 2.41 -9.27 26.89
N ALA A 329 2.73 -10.44 27.44
CA ALA A 329 2.13 -11.67 26.99
C ALA A 329 0.64 -11.64 27.26
N GLU A 330 -0.16 -11.54 26.25
CA GLU A 330 -1.62 -11.66 26.38
C GLU A 330 -2.07 -13.10 26.51
N THR A 331 -1.19 -14.06 26.27
CA THR A 331 -1.49 -15.49 26.35
C THR A 331 -1.32 -15.97 27.77
N LYS A 332 -2.35 -16.62 28.31
CA LYS A 332 -2.31 -17.31 29.58
C LYS A 332 -2.39 -18.81 29.34
N ILE A 333 -1.43 -19.57 29.84
CA ILE A 333 -1.44 -21.03 29.84
C ILE A 333 -1.50 -21.48 31.29
N PHE A 334 -2.55 -22.21 31.68
CA PHE A 334 -2.82 -22.62 33.05
C PHE A 334 -2.76 -21.46 34.06
N GLY A 335 -3.30 -20.28 33.66
CA GLY A 335 -3.30 -19.09 34.52
C GLY A 335 -2.03 -18.25 34.50
N THR A 336 -0.92 -18.77 33.97
CA THR A 336 0.37 -18.08 33.88
C THR A 336 0.48 -17.30 32.56
N LYS A 337 0.86 -16.02 32.61
CA LYS A 337 1.18 -15.24 31.41
C LYS A 337 2.48 -15.77 30.80
N VAL A 338 2.46 -16.08 29.49
CA VAL A 338 3.61 -16.56 28.74
C VAL A 338 3.98 -15.57 27.64
N PRO A 339 5.29 -15.41 27.32
CA PRO A 339 5.77 -14.41 26.38
C PRO A 339 5.63 -14.83 24.92
N PHE A 340 4.89 -15.87 24.62
CA PHE A 340 4.68 -16.38 23.27
C PHE A 340 3.19 -16.58 22.99
N ARG A 341 2.85 -16.53 21.71
CA ARG A 341 1.47 -16.72 21.24
C ARG A 341 1.38 -17.96 20.38
N PRO A 342 0.62 -18.98 20.78
CA PRO A 342 0.31 -20.13 19.94
C PRO A 342 -0.81 -19.75 18.94
N VAL A 343 -0.67 -20.26 17.72
CA VAL A 343 -1.68 -20.27 16.67
C VAL A 343 -1.84 -21.67 16.12
N PHE A 344 -3.07 -22.05 15.80
CA PHE A 344 -3.42 -23.37 15.35
C PHE A 344 -3.92 -23.32 13.92
N ARG A 345 -3.60 -24.39 13.16
CA ARG A 345 -4.11 -24.62 11.81
C ARG A 345 -4.55 -26.06 11.69
N ALA A 346 -5.64 -26.26 10.96
CA ALA A 346 -6.12 -27.59 10.60
C ALA A 346 -6.64 -27.57 9.17
N GLY A 347 -6.45 -28.66 8.46
CA GLY A 347 -6.92 -28.85 7.10
C GLY A 347 -7.37 -30.27 6.86
N LEU A 348 -8.35 -30.40 6.01
CA LEU A 348 -8.91 -31.67 5.58
C LEU A 348 -9.13 -31.61 4.08
N ASN A 349 -8.72 -32.67 3.37
CA ASN A 349 -9.04 -32.87 1.97
C ASN A 349 -9.49 -34.33 1.76
N TYR A 350 -10.73 -34.48 1.34
CA TYR A 350 -11.32 -35.79 1.08
C TYR A 350 -11.61 -35.97 -0.41
N GLN A 351 -11.03 -37.00 -1.01
CA GLN A 351 -11.31 -37.42 -2.37
C GLN A 351 -12.59 -38.24 -2.38
N LEU A 352 -13.71 -37.57 -2.73
CA LEU A 352 -15.05 -38.19 -2.76
C LEU A 352 -15.17 -39.20 -3.91
N ALA A 353 -14.62 -38.86 -5.07
CA ALA A 353 -14.55 -39.70 -6.28
C ALA A 353 -13.31 -39.30 -7.10
N ASP A 354 -13.07 -39.99 -8.21
CA ASP A 354 -12.03 -39.59 -9.14
C ASP A 354 -12.28 -38.15 -9.60
N TYR A 355 -11.26 -37.26 -9.37
CA TYR A 355 -11.33 -35.84 -9.68
C TYR A 355 -12.38 -35.04 -8.88
N SER A 356 -12.94 -35.59 -7.80
CA SER A 356 -13.89 -34.94 -6.89
C SER A 356 -13.29 -34.79 -5.50
N PHE A 357 -13.18 -33.57 -5.00
CA PHE A 357 -12.54 -33.29 -3.71
C PHE A 357 -13.39 -32.34 -2.88
N ILE A 358 -13.55 -32.65 -1.61
CA ILE A 358 -14.07 -31.73 -0.59
C ILE A 358 -12.90 -31.33 0.29
N ARG A 359 -12.76 -30.03 0.52
CA ARG A 359 -11.75 -29.50 1.41
C ARG A 359 -12.37 -28.62 2.48
N ALA A 360 -11.81 -28.70 3.68
CA ALA A 360 -12.11 -27.77 4.76
C ALA A 360 -10.80 -27.30 5.38
N SER A 361 -10.72 -26.06 5.76
CA SER A 361 -9.58 -25.52 6.48
C SER A 361 -10.00 -24.55 7.55
N PHE A 362 -9.19 -24.51 8.62
CA PHE A 362 -9.27 -23.55 9.69
C PHE A 362 -7.87 -23.09 10.06
N GLY A 363 -7.69 -21.79 10.21
CA GLY A 363 -6.40 -21.23 10.61
C GLY A 363 -6.56 -20.00 11.46
N GLN A 364 -5.89 -19.99 12.61
CA GLN A 364 -5.69 -18.79 13.40
C GLN A 364 -4.48 -18.02 12.89
N GLY A 365 -4.50 -16.71 13.07
CA GLY A 365 -3.40 -15.83 12.75
C GLY A 365 -3.36 -14.62 13.66
N TYR A 366 -2.20 -14.04 13.80
CA TYR A 366 -2.04 -12.73 14.36
C TYR A 366 -0.87 -12.03 13.67
N ARG A 367 -0.85 -10.72 13.75
CA ARG A 367 0.23 -9.89 13.23
C ARG A 367 0.59 -8.81 14.24
N ASN A 368 1.84 -8.74 14.61
CA ASN A 368 2.34 -7.63 15.38
C ASN A 368 2.43 -6.38 14.50
N PRO A 369 2.21 -5.18 15.04
CA PRO A 369 2.53 -3.95 14.32
C PRO A 369 4.01 -3.95 13.93
N SER A 370 4.31 -3.56 12.71
CA SER A 370 5.68 -3.34 12.26
C SER A 370 6.30 -2.12 12.98
N ILE A 371 7.62 -1.98 12.90
CA ILE A 371 8.32 -0.79 13.38
C ILE A 371 7.69 0.47 12.77
N ASN A 372 7.46 0.45 11.45
CA ASN A 372 6.87 1.59 10.75
C ASN A 372 5.44 1.91 11.19
N GLU A 373 4.58 0.90 11.40
CA GLU A 373 3.22 1.13 11.86
C GLU A 373 3.16 1.74 13.27
N LYS A 374 4.14 1.45 14.09
CA LYS A 374 4.17 1.91 15.48
C LYS A 374 4.93 3.21 15.67
N TYR A 375 6.07 3.37 15.02
CA TYR A 375 7.04 4.43 15.33
C TYR A 375 7.28 5.42 14.19
N LEU A 376 6.80 5.15 12.96
CA LEU A 376 7.09 6.01 11.83
C LEU A 376 6.54 7.43 12.05
N ARG A 377 7.44 8.40 12.10
CA ARG A 377 7.15 9.82 11.94
C ARG A 377 7.70 10.25 10.59
N LYS A 378 6.85 10.40 9.61
CA LYS A 378 7.28 10.76 8.24
C LYS A 378 6.39 11.86 7.71
N ASP A 379 6.99 12.85 7.10
CA ASP A 379 6.28 13.88 6.37
C ASP A 379 6.32 13.53 4.87
N ILE A 380 5.15 13.43 4.30
CA ILE A 380 4.95 13.17 2.87
C ILE A 380 4.40 14.44 2.24
N GLY A 381 5.24 15.50 2.23
CA GLY A 381 4.89 16.75 1.57
C GLY A 381 3.70 17.48 2.19
N GLY A 382 3.72 17.72 3.49
CA GLY A 382 2.65 18.42 4.21
C GLY A 382 1.55 17.53 4.77
N VAL A 383 1.53 16.25 4.39
CA VAL A 383 0.70 15.22 5.02
C VAL A 383 1.60 14.32 5.85
N GLY A 384 1.46 14.37 7.17
CA GLY A 384 2.29 13.58 8.09
C GLY A 384 1.82 12.12 8.19
N VAL A 385 2.76 11.19 8.41
CA VAL A 385 2.45 9.91 9.03
C VAL A 385 2.87 10.00 10.48
N TYR A 386 1.96 9.74 11.40
CA TYR A 386 2.17 9.91 12.83
C TYR A 386 2.30 8.56 13.53
N PRO A 387 3.25 8.40 14.47
CA PRO A 387 3.40 7.17 15.23
C PRO A 387 2.21 6.93 16.16
N ASN A 388 1.87 5.66 16.37
CA ASN A 388 0.89 5.22 17.36
C ASN A 388 1.51 4.17 18.27
N LEU A 389 1.95 4.59 19.45
CA LEU A 389 2.60 3.71 20.42
C LEU A 389 1.63 2.69 21.06
N ASP A 390 0.32 3.00 21.05
CA ASP A 390 -0.73 2.18 21.65
C ASP A 390 -1.33 1.14 20.70
N ILE A 391 -0.83 1.10 19.45
CA ILE A 391 -1.35 0.16 18.44
C ILE A 391 -1.18 -1.29 18.90
N LYS A 392 -2.28 -2.03 18.86
CA LYS A 392 -2.35 -3.44 19.27
C LYS A 392 -2.14 -4.35 18.08
N PRO A 393 -1.67 -5.59 18.31
CA PRO A 393 -1.64 -6.59 17.27
C PRO A 393 -3.03 -6.99 16.82
N GLU A 394 -3.19 -7.16 15.55
CA GLU A 394 -4.37 -7.78 14.99
C GLU A 394 -4.35 -9.30 15.19
N LYS A 395 -5.53 -9.87 15.42
CA LYS A 395 -5.76 -11.29 15.65
C LYS A 395 -6.93 -11.73 14.79
N GLY A 396 -6.89 -12.95 14.32
CA GLY A 396 -8.02 -13.44 13.54
C GLY A 396 -7.99 -14.92 13.33
N PHE A 397 -9.01 -15.38 12.66
CA PHE A 397 -9.06 -16.72 12.10
C PHE A 397 -9.76 -16.70 10.73
N ASN A 398 -9.45 -17.70 9.94
CA ASN A 398 -10.09 -18.00 8.68
C ASN A 398 -10.63 -19.43 8.73
N ALA A 399 -11.84 -19.62 8.21
CA ALA A 399 -12.43 -20.93 7.95
C ALA A 399 -12.92 -20.98 6.50
N GLU A 400 -12.67 -22.09 5.83
CA GLU A 400 -13.07 -22.33 4.45
C GLU A 400 -13.63 -23.74 4.31
N LEU A 401 -14.68 -23.85 3.49
CA LEU A 401 -15.23 -25.12 3.00
C LEU A 401 -15.38 -25.01 1.49
N GLY A 402 -14.83 -25.99 0.76
CA GLY A 402 -14.86 -25.98 -0.69
C GLY A 402 -15.02 -27.35 -1.32
N ILE A 403 -15.49 -27.34 -2.54
CA ILE A 403 -15.56 -28.51 -3.41
C ILE A 403 -14.86 -28.23 -4.73
N LYS A 404 -14.03 -29.16 -5.16
CA LYS A 404 -13.36 -29.12 -6.45
C LYS A 404 -13.75 -30.35 -7.26
N GLN A 405 -14.28 -30.12 -8.46
CA GLN A 405 -14.78 -31.17 -9.35
C GLN A 405 -14.08 -31.08 -10.70
N GLY A 406 -13.42 -32.16 -11.10
CA GLY A 406 -12.93 -32.33 -12.46
C GLY A 406 -14.10 -32.68 -13.40
N TYR A 407 -14.02 -32.22 -14.63
CA TYR A 407 -14.99 -32.54 -15.67
C TYR A 407 -14.31 -32.80 -17.00
N LYS A 408 -14.94 -33.71 -17.76
CA LYS A 408 -14.61 -33.98 -19.16
C LYS A 408 -15.89 -34.20 -19.92
N VAL A 409 -16.24 -33.26 -20.81
CA VAL A 409 -17.45 -33.32 -21.64
C VAL A 409 -17.02 -33.11 -23.09
N GLY A 410 -16.95 -34.20 -23.85
CA GLY A 410 -16.37 -34.16 -25.20
C GLY A 410 -14.92 -33.70 -25.18
N ASN A 411 -14.65 -32.62 -25.89
CA ASN A 411 -13.30 -31.99 -25.97
C ASN A 411 -13.02 -30.98 -24.86
N PHE A 412 -13.99 -30.65 -24.00
CA PHE A 412 -13.81 -29.86 -22.82
C PHE A 412 -13.28 -30.69 -21.65
N GLN A 413 -12.21 -30.24 -21.03
CA GLN A 413 -11.75 -30.83 -19.78
C GLN A 413 -11.19 -29.73 -18.85
N GLY A 414 -11.43 -29.89 -17.57
CA GLY A 414 -11.00 -28.90 -16.58
C GLY A 414 -11.51 -29.18 -15.19
N PHE A 415 -11.46 -28.15 -14.35
CA PHE A 415 -11.96 -28.19 -12.98
C PHE A 415 -12.90 -27.02 -12.73
N VAL A 416 -13.93 -27.27 -11.92
CA VAL A 416 -14.73 -26.26 -11.23
C VAL A 416 -14.35 -26.33 -9.75
N ASP A 417 -14.16 -25.19 -9.14
CA ASP A 417 -13.85 -25.04 -7.71
C ASP A 417 -14.81 -24.03 -7.12
N VAL A 418 -15.50 -24.39 -6.03
CA VAL A 418 -16.42 -23.54 -5.30
C VAL A 418 -16.05 -23.60 -3.82
N ALA A 419 -15.81 -22.46 -3.22
CA ALA A 419 -15.48 -22.37 -1.81
C ALA A 419 -16.26 -21.24 -1.12
N GLY A 420 -16.80 -21.51 0.06
CA GLY A 420 -17.27 -20.50 1.00
C GLY A 420 -16.22 -20.24 2.06
N PHE A 421 -16.02 -18.99 2.39
CA PHE A 421 -15.03 -18.59 3.41
C PHE A 421 -15.63 -17.62 4.42
N TYR A 422 -15.05 -17.65 5.63
CA TYR A 422 -15.34 -16.72 6.70
C TYR A 422 -14.04 -16.35 7.41
N THR A 423 -13.75 -15.06 7.46
CA THR A 423 -12.60 -14.48 8.15
C THR A 423 -13.07 -13.48 9.17
N GLN A 424 -12.57 -13.57 10.39
CA GLN A 424 -12.80 -12.58 11.43
C GLN A 424 -11.47 -12.04 11.93
N TYR A 425 -11.37 -10.69 12.00
CA TYR A 425 -10.27 -10.00 12.64
C TYR A 425 -10.78 -9.29 13.88
N LYS A 426 -9.93 -9.21 14.90
CA LYS A 426 -10.05 -8.36 16.07
C LYS A 426 -8.82 -7.46 16.13
N ASP A 427 -9.03 -6.20 16.46
CA ASP A 427 -7.97 -5.19 16.48
C ASP A 427 -7.27 -5.03 15.11
N MET A 428 -8.00 -5.12 13.98
CA MET A 428 -7.45 -4.98 12.64
C MET A 428 -6.77 -3.62 12.46
N ILE A 429 -5.56 -3.61 11.91
CA ILE A 429 -4.79 -2.38 11.73
C ILE A 429 -5.18 -1.71 10.40
N GLU A 430 -5.60 -0.46 10.47
CA GLU A 430 -5.95 0.38 9.33
C GLU A 430 -5.36 1.78 9.44
N PHE A 431 -5.21 2.46 8.31
CA PHE A 431 -4.92 3.90 8.26
C PHE A 431 -6.16 4.72 8.60
N GLN A 432 -5.96 5.74 9.42
CA GLN A 432 -6.97 6.75 9.71
C GLN A 432 -6.37 8.14 9.48
N PHE A 433 -7.02 8.94 8.65
CA PHE A 433 -6.66 10.33 8.44
C PHE A 433 -7.25 11.22 9.54
N GLY A 434 -6.54 12.29 9.89
CA GLY A 434 -6.99 13.24 10.90
C GLY A 434 -6.01 14.38 11.15
N LEU A 435 -6.28 15.12 12.24
CA LEU A 435 -5.37 16.10 12.82
C LEU A 435 -4.67 15.49 14.02
N PHE A 436 -3.38 15.73 14.15
CA PHE A 436 -2.54 15.11 15.17
C PHE A 436 -1.72 16.16 15.91
N ASN A 437 -1.61 16.02 17.21
CA ASN A 437 -0.71 16.80 18.05
C ASN A 437 0.75 16.46 17.70
N ASN A 438 1.55 17.46 17.36
CA ASN A 438 2.95 17.24 16.99
C ASN A 438 3.85 16.81 18.15
N ALA A 439 3.44 17.05 19.40
CA ALA A 439 4.24 16.73 20.58
C ALA A 439 4.07 15.28 21.07
N ASN A 440 2.84 14.77 21.06
CA ASN A 440 2.52 13.43 21.57
C ASN A 440 1.80 12.52 20.57
N TYR A 441 1.60 12.99 19.33
CA TYR A 441 1.00 12.28 18.21
C TYR A 441 -0.44 11.79 18.43
N THR A 442 -1.11 12.30 19.47
CA THR A 442 -2.52 11.97 19.72
C THR A 442 -3.40 12.64 18.67
N MET A 443 -4.44 11.94 18.25
CA MET A 443 -5.44 12.52 17.35
C MET A 443 -6.23 13.61 18.09
N ILE A 444 -6.39 14.74 17.42
CA ILE A 444 -7.20 15.86 17.89
C ILE A 444 -8.65 15.56 17.56
N ASN A 445 -9.53 15.56 18.56
CA ASN A 445 -10.90 15.11 18.42
C ASN A 445 -11.91 16.26 18.24
N SER A 446 -11.51 17.51 18.50
CA SER A 446 -12.38 18.67 18.38
C SER A 446 -11.66 19.89 17.80
N ILE A 447 -12.42 20.79 17.19
CA ILE A 447 -11.91 22.11 16.76
C ILE A 447 -11.44 22.91 17.97
N GLY A 448 -12.16 22.81 19.08
CA GLY A 448 -11.79 23.47 20.33
C GLY A 448 -10.41 23.02 20.83
N ASP A 449 -10.10 21.72 20.78
CA ASP A 449 -8.78 21.21 21.17
C ASP A 449 -7.70 21.71 20.23
N ALA A 450 -7.96 21.73 18.91
CA ALA A 450 -7.03 22.27 17.95
C ALA A 450 -6.74 23.76 18.21
N PHE A 451 -7.80 24.53 18.49
CA PHE A 451 -7.69 25.95 18.82
C PHE A 451 -6.91 26.19 20.12
N GLN A 452 -7.22 25.41 21.17
CA GLN A 452 -6.50 25.49 22.45
C GLN A 452 -5.01 25.19 22.26
N MET A 453 -4.68 24.23 21.41
CA MET A 453 -3.27 23.92 21.11
C MET A 453 -2.55 25.07 20.41
N LEU A 454 -3.25 25.82 19.53
CA LEU A 454 -2.70 26.99 18.89
C LEU A 454 -2.41 28.10 19.90
N THR A 455 -3.38 28.36 20.79
CA THR A 455 -3.22 29.37 21.85
C THR A 455 -2.12 29.00 22.85
N ASP A 456 -1.89 27.70 23.07
CA ASP A 456 -0.83 27.18 23.92
C ASP A 456 0.56 27.16 23.23
N GLY A 457 0.67 27.62 21.97
CA GLY A 457 1.90 27.55 21.17
C GLY A 457 2.29 26.12 20.77
N LYS A 458 1.36 25.16 20.87
CA LYS A 458 1.57 23.77 20.48
C LYS A 458 1.12 23.55 19.05
N GLY A 459 2.01 22.98 18.23
CA GLY A 459 1.70 22.69 16.84
C GLY A 459 0.86 21.42 16.68
N PHE A 460 0.04 21.41 15.65
CA PHE A 460 -0.60 20.19 15.15
C PHE A 460 -0.36 20.05 13.64
N GLY A 461 -0.57 18.86 13.11
CA GLY A 461 -0.42 18.61 11.69
C GLY A 461 -1.54 17.71 11.15
N ILE A 462 -1.72 17.78 9.84
CA ILE A 462 -2.66 16.95 9.10
C ILE A 462 -1.91 15.69 8.67
N GLY A 463 -2.55 14.54 8.77
CA GLY A 463 -1.92 13.32 8.31
C GLY A 463 -2.72 12.06 8.55
N ALA A 464 -2.00 10.97 8.58
CA ALA A 464 -2.54 9.65 8.83
C ALA A 464 -1.78 8.96 9.96
N GLN A 465 -2.46 8.05 10.64
CA GLN A 465 -1.92 7.22 11.70
C GLN A 465 -2.49 5.82 11.58
N PHE A 466 -1.72 4.81 11.97
CA PHE A 466 -2.24 3.46 12.05
C PHE A 466 -3.07 3.27 13.32
N HIS A 467 -4.28 2.79 13.19
CA HIS A 467 -5.20 2.52 14.28
C HIS A 467 -5.77 1.11 14.20
N ASN A 468 -6.27 0.61 15.34
CA ASN A 468 -6.99 -0.65 15.37
C ASN A 468 -8.49 -0.42 15.13
N VAL A 469 -9.04 -1.11 14.14
CA VAL A 469 -10.49 -1.33 14.03
C VAL A 469 -10.86 -2.46 14.95
N SER A 470 -11.90 -2.28 15.77
CA SER A 470 -12.18 -3.21 16.86
C SER A 470 -12.52 -4.62 16.37
N LYS A 471 -13.33 -4.75 15.33
CA LYS A 471 -13.70 -6.06 14.77
C LYS A 471 -14.10 -5.97 13.31
N ALA A 472 -13.44 -6.76 12.47
CA ALA A 472 -13.75 -6.90 11.06
C ALA A 472 -14.22 -8.32 10.74
N GLN A 473 -15.24 -8.45 9.89
CA GLN A 473 -15.76 -9.72 9.40
C GLN A 473 -15.79 -9.69 7.87
N ILE A 474 -15.21 -10.71 7.26
CA ILE A 474 -15.16 -10.84 5.81
C ILE A 474 -15.62 -12.25 5.48
N TYR A 475 -16.72 -12.38 4.76
CA TYR A 475 -17.21 -13.68 4.32
C TYR A 475 -17.70 -13.60 2.88
N GLY A 476 -17.72 -14.73 2.23
CA GLY A 476 -18.09 -14.76 0.84
C GLY A 476 -18.00 -16.13 0.20
N VAL A 477 -18.08 -16.11 -1.12
CA VAL A 477 -18.01 -17.30 -1.97
C VAL A 477 -17.06 -17.01 -3.12
N GLU A 478 -16.19 -17.97 -3.39
CA GLU A 478 -15.30 -18.00 -4.55
C GLU A 478 -15.75 -19.12 -5.50
N ILE A 479 -15.90 -18.80 -6.78
CA ILE A 479 -16.21 -19.76 -7.83
C ILE A 479 -15.17 -19.60 -8.92
N SER A 480 -14.50 -20.67 -9.27
CA SER A 480 -13.54 -20.65 -10.38
C SER A 480 -13.67 -21.89 -11.26
N THR A 481 -13.35 -21.71 -12.53
CA THR A 481 -13.17 -22.83 -13.45
C THR A 481 -12.00 -22.56 -14.36
N ASN A 482 -11.21 -23.58 -14.58
CA ASN A 482 -10.12 -23.56 -15.54
C ASN A 482 -10.11 -24.85 -16.35
N GLY A 483 -9.67 -24.75 -17.58
CA GLY A 483 -9.61 -25.92 -18.43
C GLY A 483 -9.13 -25.63 -19.83
N VAL A 484 -9.27 -26.63 -20.66
CA VAL A 484 -8.90 -26.61 -22.07
C VAL A 484 -9.98 -27.24 -22.93
N TYR A 485 -10.23 -26.62 -24.07
CA TYR A 485 -10.97 -27.20 -25.18
C TYR A 485 -10.00 -27.55 -26.31
N ASN A 486 -9.97 -28.83 -26.68
CA ASN A 486 -9.11 -29.35 -27.73
C ASN A 486 -9.89 -29.45 -29.04
N PHE A 487 -9.69 -28.51 -29.97
CA PHE A 487 -10.27 -28.61 -31.32
C PHE A 487 -9.61 -29.74 -32.12
N ASN A 488 -8.28 -29.79 -32.04
CA ASN A 488 -7.42 -30.81 -32.64
C ASN A 488 -6.01 -30.75 -31.99
N LYS A 489 -5.05 -31.57 -32.49
CA LYS A 489 -3.69 -31.65 -31.94
C LYS A 489 -2.94 -30.31 -31.96
N ASN A 490 -3.28 -29.41 -32.89
CA ASN A 490 -2.58 -28.13 -33.09
C ASN A 490 -3.39 -26.91 -32.67
N THR A 491 -4.64 -27.09 -32.20
CA THR A 491 -5.55 -25.98 -31.90
C THR A 491 -6.22 -26.23 -30.56
N LYS A 492 -5.98 -25.33 -29.62
CA LYS A 492 -6.50 -25.43 -28.25
C LYS A 492 -7.01 -24.06 -27.80
N LEU A 493 -8.03 -24.10 -26.95
CA LEU A 493 -8.53 -22.94 -26.22
C LEU A 493 -8.36 -23.22 -24.73
N PHE A 494 -7.55 -22.40 -24.06
CA PHE A 494 -7.41 -22.39 -22.60
C PHE A 494 -8.35 -21.34 -22.03
N TYR A 495 -8.96 -21.62 -20.90
CA TYR A 495 -9.80 -20.66 -20.20
C TYR A 495 -9.59 -20.77 -18.69
N ASN A 496 -9.69 -19.62 -18.04
CA ASN A 496 -9.67 -19.48 -16.60
C ASN A 496 -10.65 -18.37 -16.22
N LEU A 497 -11.72 -18.73 -15.52
CA LEU A 497 -12.78 -17.83 -15.08
C LEU A 497 -12.84 -17.87 -13.57
N GLY A 498 -12.93 -16.73 -12.94
CA GLY A 498 -13.06 -16.61 -11.49
C GLY A 498 -14.03 -15.52 -11.10
N TYR A 499 -14.88 -15.80 -10.13
CA TYR A 499 -15.79 -14.87 -9.53
C TYR A 499 -15.69 -14.95 -8.01
N VAL A 500 -15.63 -13.79 -7.36
CA VAL A 500 -15.59 -13.67 -5.91
C VAL A 500 -16.69 -12.71 -5.46
N TYR A 501 -17.53 -13.20 -4.57
CA TYR A 501 -18.40 -12.37 -3.75
C TYR A 501 -17.81 -12.24 -2.37
N THR A 502 -17.69 -11.01 -1.87
CA THR A 502 -17.15 -10.69 -0.55
C THR A 502 -18.06 -9.71 0.17
N GLU A 503 -18.41 -10.02 1.40
CA GLU A 503 -19.10 -9.11 2.31
C GLU A 503 -18.11 -8.64 3.39
N PRO A 504 -17.42 -7.49 3.19
CA PRO A 504 -16.41 -6.98 4.11
C PRO A 504 -17.05 -6.02 5.11
N ARG A 505 -17.34 -6.47 6.33
CA ARG A 505 -18.03 -5.68 7.36
C ARG A 505 -17.10 -5.22 8.46
N ASP A 506 -17.27 -3.98 8.86
CA ASP A 506 -16.90 -3.50 10.18
C ASP A 506 -18.00 -3.96 11.16
N ALA A 507 -17.71 -4.97 11.97
CA ALA A 507 -18.71 -5.62 12.80
C ALA A 507 -19.11 -4.81 14.03
N ASP A 508 -18.30 -3.83 14.42
CA ASP A 508 -18.58 -2.92 15.52
C ASP A 508 -19.08 -1.54 15.03
N TYR A 509 -19.26 -1.41 13.71
CA TYR A 509 -19.89 -0.22 13.16
C TYR A 509 -21.30 -0.09 13.72
N GLN A 510 -21.46 0.80 14.66
CA GLN A 510 -22.78 1.27 15.08
C GLN A 510 -23.19 2.39 14.15
N GLU A 511 -24.45 2.41 13.75
CA GLU A 511 -25.05 3.61 13.16
C GLU A 511 -25.06 4.72 14.23
N ARG A 512 -23.90 5.25 14.53
CA ARG A 512 -23.68 6.37 15.45
C ARG A 512 -24.31 7.66 14.93
N ASN A 513 -24.92 7.56 13.78
CA ASN A 513 -25.64 8.62 13.07
C ASN A 513 -26.99 8.96 13.67
N ALA A 514 -27.47 8.18 14.62
CA ALA A 514 -28.78 8.40 15.21
C ALA A 514 -28.80 9.48 16.32
N VAL A 515 -27.64 10.03 16.68
CA VAL A 515 -27.59 11.10 17.68
C VAL A 515 -27.56 12.43 16.91
N GLU A 516 -28.75 12.97 16.63
CA GLU A 516 -28.92 14.37 16.25
C GLU A 516 -28.14 15.25 17.23
N GLY A 517 -27.19 16.03 16.75
CA GLY A 517 -26.39 16.96 17.54
C GLY A 517 -24.88 16.68 17.60
N LEU A 518 -24.39 15.48 17.24
CA LEU A 518 -22.95 15.16 17.18
C LEU A 518 -22.26 15.66 15.89
N TYR A 519 -23.00 16.22 14.96
CA TYR A 519 -22.49 16.72 13.69
C TYR A 519 -21.89 18.13 13.73
N THR A 520 -21.90 18.76 14.89
CA THR A 520 -21.39 20.13 15.05
C THR A 520 -19.87 20.19 15.17
N ASP A 521 -19.20 19.07 15.42
CA ASP A 521 -17.75 19.04 15.52
C ASP A 521 -17.13 18.17 14.41
N PRO A 522 -16.60 18.78 13.34
CA PRO A 522 -16.02 18.06 12.22
C PRO A 522 -14.73 17.30 12.57
N LEU A 523 -14.16 17.53 13.75
CA LEU A 523 -12.94 16.85 14.22
C LEU A 523 -13.20 15.60 15.06
N GLN A 524 -14.46 15.26 15.35
CA GLN A 524 -14.78 13.97 16.00
C GLN A 524 -14.53 12.76 15.08
N MET A 525 -13.34 12.73 14.50
CA MET A 525 -12.95 11.73 13.49
C MET A 525 -12.61 10.38 14.08
N LYS A 526 -12.26 10.30 15.38
CA LYS A 526 -11.85 9.06 16.04
C LYS A 526 -12.90 7.96 15.97
N GLU A 527 -14.16 8.34 15.85
CA GLU A 527 -15.27 7.41 15.81
C GLU A 527 -15.84 7.14 14.41
N LYS A 528 -15.38 7.86 13.38
CA LYS A 528 -15.97 7.88 12.03
C LYS A 528 -14.95 7.65 10.91
N SER A 529 -14.01 6.71 11.07
CA SER A 529 -13.02 6.45 10.02
C SER A 529 -13.65 5.92 8.72
N ASN A 530 -14.84 5.31 8.80
CA ASN A 530 -15.53 4.73 7.66
C ASN A 530 -16.80 5.51 7.27
N THR A 531 -17.06 5.63 5.96
CA THR A 531 -18.31 6.22 5.43
C THR A 531 -19.53 5.28 5.56
N GLY A 532 -19.36 4.06 6.08
CA GLY A 532 -20.45 3.09 6.25
C GLY A 532 -20.01 1.82 6.98
N LYS A 533 -20.92 0.87 7.12
CA LYS A 533 -20.71 -0.41 7.80
C LYS A 533 -19.74 -1.37 7.09
N TYR A 534 -19.17 -0.98 5.97
CA TYR A 534 -18.23 -1.77 5.20
C TYR A 534 -16.79 -1.34 5.48
N LEU A 535 -15.86 -2.29 5.39
CA LEU A 535 -14.43 -1.99 5.43
C LEU A 535 -14.05 -1.16 4.21
N LYS A 536 -13.16 -0.19 4.40
CA LYS A 536 -12.74 0.76 3.37
C LYS A 536 -12.09 0.08 2.16
N TYR A 537 -12.29 0.67 0.96
CA TYR A 537 -11.61 0.34 -0.29
C TYR A 537 -11.80 -1.10 -0.79
N ARG A 538 -12.90 -1.76 -0.44
CA ARG A 538 -13.20 -3.14 -0.84
C ARG A 538 -14.43 -3.22 -1.72
N PRO A 539 -14.33 -3.75 -2.94
CA PRO A 539 -15.48 -4.08 -3.76
C PRO A 539 -16.15 -5.35 -3.22
N LYS A 540 -17.47 -5.47 -3.40
CA LYS A 540 -18.19 -6.71 -3.05
C LYS A 540 -18.04 -7.81 -4.09
N HIS A 541 -17.98 -7.44 -5.34
CA HIS A 541 -17.96 -8.39 -6.45
C HIS A 541 -16.71 -8.17 -7.29
N SER A 542 -16.08 -9.27 -7.67
CA SER A 542 -14.94 -9.27 -8.58
C SER A 542 -15.06 -10.45 -9.53
N PHE A 543 -14.90 -10.19 -10.82
CA PHE A 543 -14.86 -11.23 -11.86
C PHE A 543 -13.59 -11.07 -12.67
N LYS A 544 -12.93 -12.18 -12.97
CA LYS A 544 -11.78 -12.25 -13.87
C LYS A 544 -11.97 -13.39 -14.86
N ALA A 545 -11.65 -13.12 -16.11
CA ALA A 545 -11.63 -14.12 -17.17
C ALA A 545 -10.34 -13.99 -17.97
N THR A 546 -9.72 -15.11 -18.23
CA THR A 546 -8.58 -15.24 -19.15
C THR A 546 -8.92 -16.30 -20.18
N VAL A 547 -8.80 -15.96 -21.44
CA VAL A 547 -9.01 -16.90 -22.55
C VAL A 547 -7.82 -16.81 -23.47
N ASP A 548 -7.23 -17.95 -23.82
CA ASP A 548 -6.09 -18.09 -24.71
C ASP A 548 -6.39 -19.11 -25.82
N PHE A 549 -6.44 -18.63 -27.03
CA PHE A 549 -6.53 -19.45 -28.22
C PHE A 549 -5.15 -19.70 -28.82
N GLN A 550 -4.75 -20.93 -28.88
CA GLN A 550 -3.47 -21.37 -29.47
C GLN A 550 -3.74 -22.13 -30.78
N TRP A 551 -3.10 -21.66 -31.84
CA TRP A 551 -3.13 -22.31 -33.14
C TRP A 551 -1.72 -22.40 -33.73
N LYS A 552 -1.16 -23.62 -33.74
CA LYS A 552 0.23 -23.85 -34.20
C LYS A 552 1.23 -22.92 -33.47
N ARG A 553 1.72 -21.88 -34.18
CA ARG A 553 2.70 -20.90 -33.69
C ARG A 553 2.04 -19.60 -33.23
N ILE A 554 0.74 -19.47 -33.38
CA ILE A 554 0.00 -18.24 -33.05
C ILE A 554 -0.72 -18.46 -31.72
N ASN A 555 -0.70 -17.44 -30.89
CA ASN A 555 -1.45 -17.33 -29.67
C ASN A 555 -2.25 -16.03 -29.68
N VAL A 556 -3.54 -16.09 -29.38
CA VAL A 556 -4.41 -14.93 -29.20
C VAL A 556 -5.09 -15.06 -27.87
N GLY A 557 -4.95 -14.04 -27.02
CA GLY A 557 -5.53 -14.07 -25.67
C GLY A 557 -6.27 -12.80 -25.32
N ALA A 558 -7.19 -12.93 -24.39
CA ALA A 558 -7.90 -11.82 -23.77
C ALA A 558 -8.01 -12.02 -22.26
N ASN A 559 -7.87 -10.93 -21.52
CA ASN A 559 -8.19 -10.85 -20.10
C ASN A 559 -9.33 -9.86 -19.91
N VAL A 560 -10.30 -10.24 -19.10
CA VAL A 560 -11.37 -9.35 -18.64
C VAL A 560 -11.30 -9.30 -17.13
N ALA A 561 -11.31 -8.10 -16.56
CA ALA A 561 -11.44 -7.90 -15.13
C ALA A 561 -12.58 -6.93 -14.86
N TRP A 562 -13.58 -7.38 -14.10
CA TRP A 562 -14.69 -6.56 -13.66
C TRP A 562 -14.72 -6.48 -12.13
N LYS A 563 -15.01 -5.30 -11.62
CA LYS A 563 -15.21 -5.05 -10.19
C LYS A 563 -16.42 -4.17 -9.96
N SER A 564 -17.15 -4.44 -8.89
CA SER A 564 -18.20 -3.55 -8.41
C SER A 564 -17.60 -2.29 -7.78
N LYS A 565 -18.43 -1.26 -7.65
CA LYS A 565 -18.06 -0.03 -6.94
C LYS A 565 -17.60 -0.28 -5.51
N ILE A 566 -16.78 0.61 -4.98
CA ILE A 566 -16.33 0.63 -3.59
C ILE A 566 -17.43 1.25 -2.73
N LEU A 567 -17.80 0.60 -1.63
CA LEU A 567 -18.93 1.01 -0.79
C LEU A 567 -18.52 1.94 0.36
N ALA A 568 -17.28 1.84 0.83
CA ALA A 568 -16.78 2.65 1.92
C ALA A 568 -15.35 3.14 1.63
N VAL A 569 -15.08 4.37 2.03
CA VAL A 569 -13.76 5.00 1.97
C VAL A 569 -13.53 5.73 3.29
N ASP A 570 -12.37 6.37 3.43
CA ASP A 570 -12.11 7.21 4.59
C ASP A 570 -13.05 8.42 4.61
N TYR A 571 -13.63 8.69 5.77
CA TYR A 571 -14.62 9.74 5.94
C TYR A 571 -14.06 11.12 5.60
N LEU A 572 -12.79 11.40 5.93
CA LEU A 572 -12.16 12.68 5.59
C LEU A 572 -12.21 12.97 4.10
N MET A 573 -12.20 11.94 3.25
CA MET A 573 -12.19 12.10 1.80
C MET A 573 -13.58 12.44 1.24
N LEU A 574 -14.66 12.01 1.90
CA LEU A 574 -16.02 12.11 1.38
C LEU A 574 -16.98 12.63 2.45
N ASP A 575 -17.01 13.94 2.68
CA ASP A 575 -18.10 14.53 3.44
C ASP A 575 -19.31 14.79 2.54
N GLU A 576 -20.44 14.16 2.88
CA GLU A 576 -21.70 14.32 2.17
C GLU A 576 -22.59 15.41 2.80
N ARG A 577 -22.12 16.15 3.81
CA ARG A 577 -22.92 17.22 4.41
C ARG A 577 -23.24 18.26 3.36
N GLU A 578 -24.53 18.46 3.17
CA GLU A 578 -25.04 19.47 2.26
C GLU A 578 -24.57 20.87 2.69
N LYS A 579 -23.86 21.49 1.84
CA LYS A 579 -23.55 22.86 1.41
C LYS A 579 -23.95 24.07 2.27
N GLN A 580 -24.42 23.95 3.50
CA GLN A 580 -24.90 25.14 4.22
C GLN A 580 -23.84 25.83 5.09
N GLN A 581 -22.75 25.17 5.42
CA GLN A 581 -21.59 25.79 6.09
C GLN A 581 -20.29 25.16 5.61
N LYS A 582 -19.38 25.97 5.07
CA LYS A 582 -17.99 25.59 4.85
C LYS A 582 -17.31 25.51 6.21
N ASP A 583 -17.04 24.31 6.68
CA ASP A 583 -16.30 24.11 7.92
C ASP A 583 -14.78 24.10 7.67
N LEU A 584 -13.98 24.15 8.72
CA LEU A 584 -12.52 24.09 8.64
C LEU A 584 -12.04 22.85 7.85
N MET A 585 -12.78 21.73 7.93
CA MET A 585 -12.42 20.52 7.21
C MET A 585 -12.63 20.61 5.71
N ASP A 586 -13.56 21.44 5.23
CA ASP A 586 -13.71 21.70 3.80
C ASP A 586 -12.51 22.46 3.25
N TYR A 587 -11.95 23.38 4.02
CA TYR A 587 -10.70 24.06 3.67
C TYR A 587 -9.53 23.09 3.67
N VAL A 588 -9.40 22.26 4.71
CA VAL A 588 -8.38 21.22 4.81
C VAL A 588 -8.45 20.24 3.62
N ARG A 589 -9.65 19.80 3.27
CA ARG A 589 -9.87 18.95 2.09
C ARG A 589 -9.51 19.67 0.80
N GLY A 590 -9.85 20.93 0.68
CA GLY A 590 -9.48 21.75 -0.47
C GLY A 590 -7.98 21.90 -0.63
N ILE A 591 -7.26 22.13 0.47
CA ILE A 591 -5.79 22.20 0.48
C ILE A 591 -5.18 20.85 0.08
N LEU A 592 -5.61 19.75 0.70
CA LEU A 592 -5.02 18.44 0.48
C LEU A 592 -5.37 17.83 -0.88
N PHE A 593 -6.63 17.95 -1.30
CA PHE A 593 -7.16 17.20 -2.44
C PHE A 593 -7.49 18.05 -3.65
N GLY A 594 -7.28 19.35 -3.55
CA GLY A 594 -7.53 20.34 -4.59
C GLY A 594 -9.00 20.67 -4.79
N TYR A 595 -9.24 21.92 -5.17
CA TYR A 595 -10.53 22.41 -5.65
C TYR A 595 -10.42 22.74 -7.14
N SER A 596 -11.46 22.41 -7.89
CA SER A 596 -11.68 22.95 -9.22
C SER A 596 -13.08 23.51 -9.28
N LYS A 597 -13.33 24.56 -10.09
CA LYS A 597 -14.64 25.23 -10.20
C LYS A 597 -15.82 24.25 -10.11
N GLY A 598 -16.41 24.11 -8.89
CA GLY A 598 -17.60 23.30 -8.66
C GLY A 598 -17.38 21.79 -8.53
N GLU A 599 -16.16 21.27 -8.65
CA GLU A 599 -15.86 19.85 -8.50
C GLU A 599 -14.92 19.61 -7.32
N THR A 600 -15.41 18.84 -6.33
CA THR A 600 -14.66 18.41 -5.14
C THR A 600 -14.22 16.97 -5.32
N LEU A 601 -13.34 16.46 -4.44
CA LEU A 601 -13.01 15.03 -4.39
C LEU A 601 -14.28 14.18 -4.24
N ALA A 602 -15.21 14.59 -3.38
CA ALA A 602 -16.46 13.87 -3.15
C ALA A 602 -17.33 13.78 -4.41
N THR A 603 -17.52 14.90 -5.13
CA THR A 603 -18.31 14.93 -6.38
C THR A 603 -17.65 14.11 -7.48
N TYR A 604 -16.33 14.21 -7.63
CA TYR A 604 -15.58 13.39 -8.57
C TYR A 604 -15.72 11.90 -8.24
N TRP A 605 -15.49 11.53 -6.98
CA TRP A 605 -15.58 10.14 -6.54
C TRP A 605 -16.99 9.56 -6.77
N LYS A 606 -18.03 10.30 -6.40
CA LYS A 606 -19.43 9.88 -6.63
C LYS A 606 -19.73 9.61 -8.11
N LYS A 607 -19.16 10.41 -9.00
CA LYS A 607 -19.32 10.28 -10.46
C LYS A 607 -18.53 9.09 -11.03
N HIS A 608 -17.32 8.81 -10.53
CA HIS A 608 -16.38 7.86 -11.12
C HIS A 608 -16.30 6.52 -10.35
N ASN A 609 -16.78 6.44 -9.11
CA ASN A 609 -16.86 5.20 -8.34
C ASN A 609 -18.08 4.37 -8.78
N THR A 610 -17.99 3.80 -9.96
CA THR A 610 -18.99 2.92 -10.56
C THR A 610 -18.41 1.52 -10.74
N ASP A 611 -19.25 0.56 -11.02
CA ASP A 611 -18.81 -0.72 -11.55
C ASP A 611 -18.02 -0.49 -12.83
N TYR A 612 -16.92 -1.21 -13.00
CA TYR A 612 -16.08 -1.08 -14.19
C TYR A 612 -15.53 -2.43 -14.66
N ALA A 613 -15.26 -2.49 -15.96
CA ALA A 613 -14.54 -3.59 -16.57
C ALA A 613 -13.34 -3.07 -17.37
N THR A 614 -12.24 -3.78 -17.30
CA THR A 614 -11.08 -3.62 -18.19
C THR A 614 -10.94 -4.86 -19.07
N VAL A 615 -10.50 -4.63 -20.30
CA VAL A 615 -10.24 -5.68 -21.26
C VAL A 615 -8.81 -5.50 -21.77
N ASP A 616 -7.99 -6.55 -21.65
CA ASP A 616 -6.67 -6.61 -22.24
C ASP A 616 -6.66 -7.67 -23.34
N VAL A 617 -5.97 -7.40 -24.44
CA VAL A 617 -5.83 -8.37 -25.53
C VAL A 617 -4.35 -8.56 -25.83
N ARG A 618 -4.00 -9.77 -26.27
CA ARG A 618 -2.65 -10.13 -26.67
C ARG A 618 -2.65 -10.98 -27.92
N PHE A 619 -1.69 -10.72 -28.78
CA PHE A 619 -1.39 -11.50 -29.95
C PHE A 619 0.08 -11.91 -29.91
N GLY A 620 0.34 -13.19 -30.00
CA GLY A 620 1.69 -13.73 -29.97
C GLY A 620 1.98 -14.63 -31.17
N VAL A 621 3.23 -14.60 -31.65
CA VAL A 621 3.70 -15.47 -32.71
C VAL A 621 5.10 -16.01 -32.41
N LYS A 622 5.29 -17.32 -32.51
CA LYS A 622 6.61 -17.96 -32.49
C LYS A 622 7.17 -17.94 -33.89
N ALA A 623 8.00 -16.95 -34.22
CA ALA A 623 8.59 -16.78 -35.53
C ALA A 623 9.53 -17.94 -35.86
N THR A 624 10.41 -18.29 -34.92
CA THR A 624 11.30 -19.48 -34.99
C THR A 624 11.13 -20.33 -33.74
N LYS A 625 11.98 -21.33 -33.51
CA LYS A 625 12.06 -22.06 -32.24
C LYS A 625 12.61 -21.19 -31.12
N GLU A 626 13.47 -20.25 -31.48
CA GLU A 626 14.23 -19.39 -30.58
C GLU A 626 13.59 -18.02 -30.40
N VAL A 627 12.79 -17.51 -31.37
CA VAL A 627 12.29 -16.14 -31.36
C VAL A 627 10.76 -16.13 -31.33
N ALA A 628 10.22 -15.41 -30.37
CA ALA A 628 8.80 -15.12 -30.25
C ALA A 628 8.54 -13.60 -30.11
N PHE A 629 7.46 -13.15 -30.73
CA PHE A 629 6.96 -11.78 -30.60
C PHE A 629 5.58 -11.80 -29.93
N GLN A 630 5.31 -10.79 -29.13
CA GLN A 630 4.01 -10.59 -28.52
C GLN A 630 3.62 -9.11 -28.58
N PHE A 631 2.43 -8.83 -29.07
CA PHE A 631 1.80 -7.53 -29.03
C PHE A 631 0.63 -7.57 -28.06
N MET A 632 0.56 -6.57 -27.14
CA MET A 632 -0.50 -6.48 -26.13
C MET A 632 -1.10 -5.09 -26.13
N VAL A 633 -2.41 -5.03 -25.89
CA VAL A 633 -3.13 -3.79 -25.61
C VAL A 633 -3.82 -3.94 -24.28
N ASN A 634 -3.32 -3.23 -23.29
CA ASN A 634 -3.92 -3.19 -21.96
C ASN A 634 -4.99 -2.09 -21.90
N ASN A 635 -6.06 -2.34 -21.15
CA ASN A 635 -7.20 -1.45 -21.06
C ASN A 635 -7.72 -1.03 -22.46
N LEU A 636 -8.03 -2.02 -23.30
CA LEU A 636 -8.47 -1.84 -24.71
C LEU A 636 -9.61 -0.82 -24.84
N LEU A 637 -10.54 -0.80 -23.88
CA LEU A 637 -11.70 0.09 -23.88
C LEU A 637 -11.36 1.49 -23.40
N ASN A 638 -10.12 1.75 -23.01
CA ASN A 638 -9.66 3.01 -22.41
C ASN A 638 -10.54 3.46 -21.25
N LYS A 639 -10.97 2.53 -20.40
CA LYS A 639 -11.82 2.83 -19.24
C LYS A 639 -11.02 3.58 -18.20
N GLU A 640 -11.49 4.75 -17.81
CA GLU A 640 -11.00 5.44 -16.63
C GLU A 640 -11.61 4.81 -15.37
N TYR A 641 -10.78 4.42 -14.43
CA TYR A 641 -11.18 3.81 -13.18
C TYR A 641 -10.18 4.09 -12.07
N SER A 642 -10.63 3.96 -10.83
CA SER A 642 -9.82 4.14 -9.63
C SER A 642 -10.08 3.03 -8.62
N ASN A 643 -9.02 2.49 -8.04
CA ASN A 643 -9.14 1.53 -6.94
C ASN A 643 -9.26 2.20 -5.55
N ARG A 644 -8.98 3.48 -5.49
CA ARG A 644 -9.10 4.36 -4.31
C ARG A 644 -9.28 5.80 -4.78
N PRO A 645 -9.86 6.68 -3.97
CA PRO A 645 -9.88 8.11 -4.29
C PRO A 645 -8.49 8.64 -4.64
N MET A 646 -8.42 9.60 -5.52
CA MET A 646 -7.19 10.29 -5.97
C MET A 646 -6.15 9.42 -6.71
N ALA A 647 -6.47 8.20 -7.06
CA ALA A 647 -5.56 7.30 -7.77
C ALA A 647 -6.22 6.73 -9.03
N VAL A 648 -6.20 7.52 -10.10
CA VAL A 648 -6.67 7.08 -11.41
C VAL A 648 -5.67 6.10 -12.02
N ALA A 649 -6.17 5.00 -12.54
CA ALA A 649 -5.38 3.95 -13.15
C ALA A 649 -4.88 4.32 -14.55
N ALA A 650 -3.93 3.56 -15.08
CA ALA A 650 -3.35 3.78 -16.39
C ALA A 650 -4.40 3.72 -17.51
N PRO A 651 -4.34 4.64 -18.48
CA PRO A 651 -5.14 4.58 -19.70
C PRO A 651 -4.71 3.40 -20.57
N ARG A 652 -5.27 3.30 -21.77
CA ARG A 652 -4.87 2.28 -22.75
C ARG A 652 -3.37 2.32 -23.02
N THR A 653 -2.73 1.15 -22.98
CA THR A 653 -1.29 0.99 -23.17
C THR A 653 -1.02 -0.06 -24.25
N PHE A 654 -0.06 0.21 -25.12
CA PHE A 654 0.39 -0.70 -26.16
C PHE A 654 1.77 -1.25 -25.80
N VAL A 655 1.96 -2.55 -25.93
CA VAL A 655 3.22 -3.23 -25.59
C VAL A 655 3.64 -4.12 -26.72
N LEU A 656 4.90 -4.00 -27.16
CA LEU A 656 5.56 -4.95 -28.03
C LEU A 656 6.66 -5.65 -27.24
N LYS A 657 6.66 -6.98 -27.24
CA LYS A 657 7.66 -7.81 -26.58
C LYS A 657 8.30 -8.76 -27.58
N MET A 658 9.61 -8.94 -27.47
CA MET A 658 10.36 -9.97 -28.19
C MET A 658 11.07 -10.86 -27.15
N ASP A 659 10.89 -12.15 -27.25
CA ASP A 659 11.60 -13.16 -26.47
C ASP A 659 12.57 -13.92 -27.38
N VAL A 660 13.81 -14.04 -26.96
CA VAL A 660 14.86 -14.80 -27.65
C VAL A 660 15.45 -15.82 -26.68
N THR A 661 15.50 -17.08 -27.10
CA THR A 661 16.10 -18.20 -26.35
C THR A 661 17.24 -18.78 -27.16
N PHE A 662 18.45 -18.90 -26.58
CA PHE A 662 19.67 -19.39 -27.23
C PHE A 662 20.45 -20.36 -26.37
#